data_495cb7f99f35515fde8579aaff11cfe9
#
_entry.id   495cb7f99f35515fde8579aaff11cfe9
#
_cell.length_a   1.000
_cell.length_b   1.000
_cell.length_c   1.000
_cell.angle_alpha   90.00
_cell.angle_beta   90.00
_cell.angle_gamma   90.00
#
_symmetry.space_group_name_H-M   'P 1'
#
loop_
_entity.id
_entity.type
_entity.pdbx_description
1 polymer ?
#
loop_
_entity_poly.entity_id
_entity_poly.type
_entity_poly.pdbx_seq_one_letter_code
_entity_poly.pdbx_strand_id
1 'polypeptide(L)'
;MTGPYSTAVELYKTAGWPSVLPTNGKEMIPKGVTGRRGRMPTSEDYLEWLGEFPGKNASLRMPKWVIGIDVDAYDDKQGGATLLDWEGRCGPLPATVRSSARIGDQISGIRFFKIPADGELLTELGPGIEVVQFHHRYAVVWPSIHPDLGSKYQWFSAAGRRMDRVPQPAEVAELPAAWYEALRHPGGSSGDSQRAPRGSPGARSTLSKLLATPPDEGGRNNWLTRVAGHVAKGKFHEDGFIELLGAINRSLDDPLPGEEVAKAARSIWRTEQEAKTSDGELPTQATGWLASGGDHLLVQVEVGEKDNKDRLIVPTSDFDMRVLGKYADEDYSTYYRLQVESALQSTRYVIEPAALFGNARALGPRLRALELNTWPVKGDLGMVQSRNPAGRLGHYLSVQEAPRLQVAAQMGWSDVAEGFVCDEGVITAEGLDPQGGWMPDPAIRKRDPMVNQYGFDGTWDDAQKVLKEVLTYQDDVVCSVFGAWWAACLVKAQIMGLSSLFPFMAIEAMSGTGKSEGFFQLMVRLNGATKLGSQQTAASFRDSMAANRSGIVWIDDLDDAARIYQDIRTATNESYRSKKGTDHFGSVSVRLVAPVLLTGEALPGLSDQTALLDRLIRLDVPPAKDRKSKHGDYPQWDDIQDLQSRHPELWRLSGWYVQKALHFWPHVAGQWKTLRMSSGRHADKLATLRMGARLLDLMTGDGWHTEMVDGWCGYQVAPEGDFLTNRILPEIWRRSHFNRTARGHQGGVFVDNQDIVWWHPQYVADWWADKYRNSDTRTQAFGKIDTLIRHRQAMGVVKEHRRKFAINEANEKYTQQYFYPVPEDLSRIIIKKAQEG
;
A
#
# COMPACT_ATOMS: atom_id res chain seq x y z
N MET A 1 28.89 -2.20 30.01
CA MET A 1 27.82 -1.59 29.17
C MET A 1 27.87 -2.25 27.82
N THR A 2 26.76 -2.87 27.41
CA THR A 2 26.63 -3.48 26.07
C THR A 2 26.27 -2.39 25.06
N GLY A 3 27.11 -2.20 24.04
CA GLY A 3 26.89 -1.24 22.95
C GLY A 3 27.05 -1.90 21.58
N PRO A 4 26.83 -1.16 20.47
CA PRO A 4 26.85 -1.73 19.12
C PRO A 4 28.15 -2.46 18.81
N TYR A 5 29.33 -1.89 19.14
CA TYR A 5 30.60 -2.51 18.86
C TYR A 5 30.84 -3.77 19.70
N SER A 6 30.55 -3.72 21.03
CA SER A 6 30.75 -4.89 21.88
C SER A 6 29.86 -6.08 21.46
N THR A 7 28.61 -5.80 21.09
CA THR A 7 27.71 -6.81 20.54
C THR A 7 28.21 -7.37 19.22
N ALA A 8 28.71 -6.51 18.32
CA ALA A 8 29.20 -6.93 17.01
C ALA A 8 30.42 -7.86 17.11
N VAL A 9 31.40 -7.55 17.94
CA VAL A 9 32.65 -8.35 18.03
C VAL A 9 32.35 -9.82 18.29
N GLU A 10 31.49 -10.12 19.25
CA GLU A 10 31.10 -11.50 19.58
C GLU A 10 30.34 -12.18 18.42
N LEU A 11 29.34 -11.52 17.89
CA LEU A 11 28.47 -12.09 16.85
C LEU A 11 29.22 -12.35 15.53
N TYR A 12 30.06 -11.40 15.09
CA TYR A 12 30.82 -11.54 13.85
C TYR A 12 31.94 -12.56 13.95
N LYS A 13 32.63 -12.63 15.09
CA LYS A 13 33.62 -13.68 15.33
C LYS A 13 32.95 -15.06 15.35
N THR A 14 31.85 -15.22 16.02
CA THR A 14 31.07 -16.47 16.06
C THR A 14 30.58 -16.86 14.67
N ALA A 15 30.22 -15.90 13.83
CA ALA A 15 29.81 -16.14 12.45
C ALA A 15 31.00 -16.43 11.50
N GLY A 16 32.26 -16.28 11.96
CA GLY A 16 33.46 -16.58 11.19
C GLY A 16 34.07 -15.40 10.41
N TRP A 17 33.71 -14.16 10.73
CA TRP A 17 34.31 -12.98 10.12
C TRP A 17 35.62 -12.60 10.83
N PRO A 18 36.72 -12.40 10.08
CA PRO A 18 38.03 -12.29 10.70
C PRO A 18 38.38 -10.93 11.33
N SER A 19 37.65 -9.87 10.97
CA SER A 19 38.03 -8.51 11.38
C SER A 19 36.84 -7.58 11.57
N VAL A 20 36.57 -7.18 12.83
CA VAL A 20 35.55 -6.22 13.23
C VAL A 20 36.24 -5.03 13.90
N LEU A 21 36.05 -3.84 13.37
CA LEU A 21 36.72 -2.61 13.78
C LEU A 21 35.71 -1.59 14.34
N PRO A 22 36.05 -0.83 15.40
CA PRO A 22 35.22 0.24 15.91
C PRO A 22 35.30 1.47 15.01
N THR A 23 34.12 2.10 14.76
CA THR A 23 34.01 3.34 13.99
C THR A 23 33.19 4.37 14.72
N ASN A 24 33.51 5.66 14.54
CA ASN A 24 32.71 6.77 15.00
C ASN A 24 31.80 7.23 13.84
N GLY A 25 30.52 6.88 13.87
CA GLY A 25 29.69 6.97 12.67
C GLY A 25 30.26 6.08 11.56
N LYS A 26 30.77 6.70 10.49
CA LYS A 26 31.46 6.03 9.36
C LYS A 26 32.99 6.18 9.41
N GLU A 27 33.56 6.90 10.37
CA GLU A 27 34.96 7.16 10.47
C GLU A 27 35.70 6.10 11.30
N MET A 28 36.82 5.62 10.78
CA MET A 28 37.63 4.62 11.46
C MET A 28 38.34 5.20 12.70
N ILE A 29 38.18 4.55 13.86
CA ILE A 29 38.83 4.97 15.10
C ILE A 29 40.30 4.45 15.18
N PRO A 30 40.55 3.12 15.05
CA PRO A 30 41.93 2.62 15.18
C PRO A 30 42.72 2.93 13.92
N LYS A 31 43.96 3.39 14.13
CA LYS A 31 44.92 3.65 13.06
C LYS A 31 45.75 2.40 12.74
N GLY A 32 46.14 2.27 11.48
CA GLY A 32 47.07 1.20 11.06
C GLY A 32 46.42 -0.18 10.87
N VAL A 33 45.11 -0.31 10.95
CA VAL A 33 44.36 -1.58 10.76
C VAL A 33 43.53 -1.62 9.48
N THR A 34 43.63 -0.59 8.65
CA THR A 34 42.96 -0.52 7.33
C THR A 34 43.93 -0.06 6.26
N GLY A 35 43.53 -0.17 4.98
CA GLY A 35 44.37 0.18 3.84
C GLY A 35 45.42 -0.87 3.51
N ARG A 36 46.26 -0.60 2.47
CA ARG A 36 47.26 -1.55 1.93
C ARG A 36 48.30 -2.00 2.96
N ARG A 37 48.72 -1.13 3.89
CA ARG A 37 49.73 -1.38 4.92
C ARG A 37 49.08 -1.73 6.27
N GLY A 38 47.74 -1.79 6.35
CA GLY A 38 47.08 -2.08 7.59
C GLY A 38 47.30 -3.51 8.04
N ARG A 39 47.66 -3.69 9.31
CA ARG A 39 47.79 -5.02 9.93
C ARG A 39 46.38 -5.57 10.28
N MET A 40 46.28 -6.86 10.50
CA MET A 40 45.05 -7.48 11.08
C MET A 40 45.01 -7.19 12.59
N PRO A 41 43.79 -7.02 13.15
CA PRO A 41 43.58 -6.87 14.59
C PRO A 41 44.07 -8.10 15.35
N THR A 42 44.75 -7.89 16.48
CA THR A 42 45.14 -8.93 17.44
C THR A 42 44.05 -9.11 18.51
N SER A 43 44.19 -10.15 19.34
CA SER A 43 43.28 -10.35 20.49
C SER A 43 43.41 -9.22 21.51
N GLU A 44 44.59 -8.64 21.65
CA GLU A 44 44.86 -7.50 22.54
C GLU A 44 44.16 -6.23 22.05
N ASP A 45 44.21 -5.95 20.73
CA ASP A 45 43.46 -4.85 20.13
C ASP A 45 41.94 -4.95 20.43
N TYR A 46 41.39 -6.15 20.33
CA TYR A 46 39.95 -6.35 20.65
C TYR A 46 39.65 -6.11 22.13
N LEU A 47 40.54 -6.51 23.05
CA LEU A 47 40.34 -6.26 24.47
C LEU A 47 40.42 -4.77 24.79
N GLU A 48 41.36 -4.05 24.20
CA GLU A 48 41.51 -2.60 24.32
C GLU A 48 40.25 -1.89 23.79
N TRP A 49 39.85 -2.19 22.55
CA TRP A 49 38.70 -1.53 21.92
C TRP A 49 37.38 -1.86 22.57
N LEU A 50 37.22 -3.05 23.15
CA LEU A 50 36.02 -3.39 23.93
C LEU A 50 35.95 -2.60 25.23
N GLY A 51 37.08 -2.24 25.81
CA GLY A 51 37.16 -1.37 26.97
C GLY A 51 36.87 0.11 26.63
N GLU A 52 37.46 0.60 25.52
CA GLU A 52 37.45 2.01 25.18
C GLU A 52 36.25 2.42 24.33
N PHE A 53 35.77 1.56 23.42
CA PHE A 53 34.80 1.89 22.37
C PHE A 53 33.54 0.99 22.36
N PRO A 54 33.04 0.45 23.45
CA PRO A 54 31.95 -0.55 23.45
C PRO A 54 30.64 -0.01 22.78
N GLY A 55 30.38 1.29 22.90
CA GLY A 55 29.21 1.97 22.38
C GLY A 55 29.35 2.52 20.96
N LYS A 56 30.50 2.37 20.30
CA LYS A 56 30.73 2.86 18.95
C LYS A 56 30.13 1.91 17.90
N ASN A 57 30.08 2.36 16.63
CA ASN A 57 29.67 1.53 15.51
C ASN A 57 30.72 0.44 15.20
N ALA A 58 30.29 -0.59 14.50
CA ALA A 58 31.12 -1.70 14.05
C ALA A 58 31.21 -1.72 12.54
N SER A 59 32.43 -1.97 12.04
CA SER A 59 32.73 -2.10 10.62
C SER A 59 33.52 -3.37 10.34
N LEU A 60 33.24 -4.01 9.20
CA LEU A 60 34.02 -5.14 8.72
C LEU A 60 35.13 -4.65 7.82
N ARG A 61 36.40 -5.02 8.13
CA ARG A 61 37.43 -5.06 7.12
C ARG A 61 37.28 -6.34 6.32
N MET A 62 37.13 -6.22 5.00
CA MET A 62 36.97 -7.39 4.15
C MET A 62 38.14 -8.35 4.26
N PRO A 63 37.89 -9.66 4.33
CA PRO A 63 38.97 -10.64 4.13
C PRO A 63 39.42 -10.59 2.66
N LYS A 64 40.60 -11.08 2.36
CA LYS A 64 41.18 -11.04 1.00
C LYS A 64 40.36 -11.78 -0.06
N TRP A 65 39.49 -12.67 0.36
CA TRP A 65 38.65 -13.51 -0.47
C TRP A 65 37.19 -13.06 -0.53
N VAL A 66 36.85 -11.86 -0.03
CA VAL A 66 35.54 -11.24 -0.13
C VAL A 66 35.69 -9.79 -0.52
N ILE A 67 34.80 -9.34 -1.41
CA ILE A 67 34.60 -7.92 -1.69
C ILE A 67 33.17 -7.53 -1.36
N GLY A 68 32.94 -6.23 -1.18
CA GLY A 68 31.63 -5.60 -1.12
C GLY A 68 31.44 -4.68 -2.33
N ILE A 69 30.39 -4.84 -3.08
CA ILE A 69 29.96 -3.85 -4.08
C ILE A 69 28.97 -2.93 -3.38
N ASP A 70 29.39 -1.72 -3.05
CA ASP A 70 28.58 -0.72 -2.37
C ASP A 70 27.86 0.13 -3.40
N VAL A 71 26.55 -0.04 -3.47
CA VAL A 71 25.68 0.64 -4.44
C VAL A 71 24.91 1.75 -3.73
N ASP A 72 25.18 2.97 -4.11
CA ASP A 72 24.46 4.16 -3.67
C ASP A 72 23.43 4.55 -4.75
N ALA A 73 22.17 4.15 -4.57
CA ALA A 73 21.06 4.40 -5.50
C ALA A 73 19.93 5.20 -4.83
N TYR A 74 20.30 6.21 -4.06
CA TYR A 74 19.37 7.08 -3.34
C TYR A 74 19.68 8.56 -3.62
N ASP A 75 18.70 9.42 -3.45
CA ASP A 75 18.78 10.85 -3.77
C ASP A 75 19.27 11.06 -5.22
N ASP A 76 20.33 11.82 -5.42
CA ASP A 76 20.93 12.09 -6.75
C ASP A 76 22.02 11.05 -7.13
N LYS A 77 22.14 9.96 -6.39
CA LYS A 77 23.16 8.92 -6.60
C LYS A 77 22.79 7.98 -7.75
N GLN A 78 23.70 7.76 -8.65
CA GLN A 78 23.50 7.01 -9.89
C GLN A 78 23.88 5.52 -9.78
N GLY A 79 24.09 5.00 -8.56
CA GLY A 79 24.55 3.62 -8.37
C GLY A 79 23.69 2.57 -9.01
N GLY A 80 22.36 2.75 -9.04
CA GLY A 80 21.45 1.84 -9.72
C GLY A 80 21.68 1.78 -11.24
N ALA A 81 21.81 2.92 -11.91
CA ALA A 81 22.10 3.00 -13.34
C ALA A 81 23.49 2.43 -13.67
N THR A 82 24.49 2.74 -12.83
CA THR A 82 25.84 2.19 -12.97
C THR A 82 25.85 0.67 -12.80
N LEU A 83 25.08 0.12 -11.86
CA LEU A 83 24.96 -1.32 -11.66
C LEU A 83 24.36 -2.00 -12.89
N LEU A 84 23.25 -1.48 -13.42
CA LEU A 84 22.62 -2.00 -14.64
C LEU A 84 23.57 -1.97 -15.85
N ASP A 85 24.36 -0.92 -16.01
CA ASP A 85 25.35 -0.85 -17.08
C ASP A 85 26.42 -1.95 -16.95
N TRP A 86 26.90 -2.20 -15.72
CA TRP A 86 27.86 -3.27 -15.46
C TRP A 86 27.23 -4.66 -15.64
N GLU A 87 25.98 -4.86 -15.18
CA GLU A 87 25.22 -6.10 -15.41
C GLU A 87 24.96 -6.34 -16.90
N GLY A 88 24.73 -5.29 -17.68
CA GLY A 88 24.62 -5.38 -19.13
C GLY A 88 25.91 -5.83 -19.84
N ARG A 89 27.08 -5.54 -19.25
CA ARG A 89 28.39 -5.92 -19.78
C ARG A 89 28.91 -7.27 -19.29
N CYS A 90 28.69 -7.55 -18.02
CA CYS A 90 29.29 -8.71 -17.33
C CYS A 90 28.25 -9.79 -16.96
N GLY A 91 26.99 -9.59 -17.31
CA GLY A 91 25.86 -10.42 -16.88
C GLY A 91 25.35 -10.03 -15.48
N PRO A 92 24.16 -10.47 -15.10
CA PRO A 92 23.54 -10.13 -13.83
C PRO A 92 24.34 -10.66 -12.65
N LEU A 93 24.44 -9.88 -11.57
CA LEU A 93 25.01 -10.33 -10.33
C LEU A 93 24.14 -11.39 -9.67
N PRO A 94 24.70 -12.50 -9.17
CA PRO A 94 23.93 -13.48 -8.43
C PRO A 94 23.39 -12.89 -7.13
N ALA A 95 22.23 -13.37 -6.69
CA ALA A 95 21.67 -12.99 -5.41
C ALA A 95 22.64 -13.37 -4.27
N THR A 96 22.92 -12.43 -3.36
CA THR A 96 23.87 -12.57 -2.28
C THR A 96 23.41 -11.84 -1.03
N VAL A 97 24.13 -11.99 0.08
CA VAL A 97 23.86 -11.23 1.30
C VAL A 97 24.22 -9.75 1.13
N ARG A 98 23.39 -8.88 1.67
CA ARG A 98 23.52 -7.43 1.56
C ARG A 98 23.41 -6.75 2.93
N SER A 99 24.23 -5.74 3.19
CA SER A 99 24.11 -4.83 4.34
C SER A 99 23.61 -3.47 3.90
N SER A 100 22.58 -2.95 4.54
CA SER A 100 22.04 -1.60 4.25
C SER A 100 21.40 -1.00 5.50
N ALA A 101 21.49 0.33 5.64
CA ALA A 101 20.71 1.10 6.61
C ALA A 101 19.38 1.62 6.04
N ARG A 102 19.14 1.46 4.74
CA ARG A 102 17.95 1.89 4.00
C ARG A 102 17.02 0.68 3.83
N ILE A 103 16.14 0.47 4.81
CA ILE A 103 15.33 -0.77 4.94
C ILE A 103 14.35 -0.94 3.75
N GLY A 104 13.80 0.15 3.22
CA GLY A 104 12.85 0.13 2.10
C GLY A 104 13.49 0.13 0.70
N ASP A 105 14.82 0.24 0.63
CA ASP A 105 15.56 0.31 -0.64
C ASP A 105 16.22 -1.04 -0.94
N GLN A 106 15.78 -1.71 -1.98
CA GLN A 106 16.32 -3.00 -2.42
C GLN A 106 17.59 -2.87 -3.24
N ILE A 107 17.92 -1.69 -3.74
CA ILE A 107 19.08 -1.45 -4.61
C ILE A 107 20.31 -1.01 -3.80
N SER A 108 20.13 -0.03 -2.91
CA SER A 108 21.25 0.55 -2.15
C SER A 108 21.78 -0.36 -1.04
N GLY A 109 23.08 -0.31 -0.87
CA GLY A 109 23.82 -1.03 0.16
C GLY A 109 24.92 -1.92 -0.39
N ILE A 110 25.67 -2.52 0.51
CA ILE A 110 26.86 -3.31 0.20
C ILE A 110 26.47 -4.77 -0.06
N ARG A 111 26.66 -5.24 -1.27
CA ARG A 111 26.51 -6.65 -1.67
C ARG A 111 27.84 -7.36 -1.56
N PHE A 112 27.87 -8.49 -0.87
CA PHE A 112 29.11 -9.23 -0.58
C PHE A 112 29.28 -10.37 -1.57
N PHE A 113 30.51 -10.52 -2.12
CA PHE A 113 30.86 -11.57 -3.07
C PHE A 113 32.21 -12.20 -2.72
N LYS A 114 32.31 -13.51 -2.87
CA LYS A 114 33.59 -14.21 -2.79
C LYS A 114 34.42 -14.02 -4.07
N ILE A 115 35.69 -13.88 -3.91
CA ILE A 115 36.65 -13.75 -4.99
C ILE A 115 37.89 -14.65 -4.71
N PRO A 116 38.70 -15.01 -5.72
CA PRO A 116 40.01 -15.57 -5.50
C PRO A 116 40.89 -14.61 -4.71
N ALA A 117 41.76 -15.14 -3.82
CA ALA A 117 42.45 -14.37 -2.78
C ALA A 117 43.57 -13.38 -3.24
N ASP A 118 43.86 -13.29 -4.53
CA ASP A 118 45.17 -12.76 -5.01
C ASP A 118 45.07 -11.49 -5.86
N GLY A 119 43.97 -10.77 -5.91
CA GLY A 119 43.80 -9.67 -6.84
C GLY A 119 43.49 -8.31 -6.23
N GLU A 120 44.20 -7.28 -6.65
CA GLU A 120 43.70 -5.91 -6.54
C GLU A 120 42.70 -5.69 -7.65
N LEU A 121 41.48 -5.27 -7.24
CA LEU A 121 40.37 -4.96 -8.12
C LEU A 121 40.20 -3.44 -8.22
N LEU A 122 39.46 -2.98 -9.20
CA LEU A 122 39.00 -1.58 -9.26
C LEU A 122 38.39 -1.16 -7.91
N THR A 123 38.63 0.09 -7.54
CA THR A 123 38.06 0.67 -6.32
C THR A 123 36.69 1.34 -6.54
N GLU A 124 36.38 1.64 -7.80
CA GLU A 124 35.09 2.26 -8.22
C GLU A 124 34.66 1.66 -9.54
N LEU A 125 33.36 1.48 -9.70
CA LEU A 125 32.74 1.01 -10.95
C LEU A 125 32.14 2.13 -11.78
N GLY A 126 32.07 3.32 -11.23
CA GLY A 126 31.46 4.52 -11.80
C GLY A 126 30.65 5.28 -10.76
N PRO A 127 29.85 6.28 -11.16
CA PRO A 127 29.11 7.11 -10.22
C PRO A 127 28.19 6.28 -9.31
N GLY A 128 28.38 6.40 -8.00
CA GLY A 128 27.54 5.76 -6.99
C GLY A 128 27.85 4.27 -6.74
N ILE A 129 28.95 3.70 -7.25
CA ILE A 129 29.37 2.35 -6.88
C ILE A 129 30.85 2.31 -6.50
N GLU A 130 31.11 1.95 -5.25
CA GLU A 130 32.46 1.68 -4.72
C GLU A 130 32.66 0.18 -4.50
N VAL A 131 33.92 -0.28 -4.62
CA VAL A 131 34.31 -1.66 -4.29
C VAL A 131 35.05 -1.68 -2.97
N VAL A 132 34.40 -2.19 -1.95
CA VAL A 132 34.97 -2.38 -0.61
C VAL A 132 35.79 -3.67 -0.61
N GLN A 133 37.10 -3.57 -0.41
CA GLN A 133 38.01 -4.71 -0.46
C GLN A 133 39.07 -4.62 0.63
N PHE A 134 39.84 -5.67 0.86
CA PHE A 134 40.81 -5.81 1.97
C PHE A 134 41.68 -4.57 2.20
N HIS A 135 42.11 -3.92 1.12
CA HIS A 135 43.02 -2.77 1.18
C HIS A 135 42.34 -1.43 0.90
N HIS A 136 41.05 -1.45 0.60
CA HIS A 136 40.29 -0.25 0.27
C HIS A 136 38.93 -0.27 0.95
N ARG A 137 38.67 0.74 1.81
CA ARG A 137 37.43 0.93 2.55
C ARG A 137 37.15 -0.16 3.61
N TYR A 138 36.00 -0.13 4.21
CA TYR A 138 35.41 -1.09 5.15
C TYR A 138 33.91 -0.96 5.12
N ALA A 139 33.20 -2.01 5.48
CA ALA A 139 31.76 -2.02 5.49
C ALA A 139 31.21 -1.74 6.89
N VAL A 140 30.48 -0.65 7.08
CA VAL A 140 29.69 -0.45 8.30
C VAL A 140 28.52 -1.42 8.29
N VAL A 141 28.34 -2.16 9.38
CA VAL A 141 27.39 -3.28 9.43
C VAL A 141 26.54 -3.28 10.70
N TRP A 142 25.48 -4.07 10.72
CA TRP A 142 24.62 -4.27 11.89
C TRP A 142 25.48 -4.71 13.12
N PRO A 143 25.22 -4.23 14.35
CA PRO A 143 24.10 -3.40 14.80
C PRO A 143 24.39 -1.88 14.81
N SER A 144 25.33 -1.41 14.00
CA SER A 144 25.69 0.01 13.88
C SER A 144 24.51 0.90 13.48
N ILE A 145 24.59 2.18 13.84
CA ILE A 145 23.60 3.20 13.52
C ILE A 145 24.17 4.10 12.41
N HIS A 146 23.39 4.34 11.36
CA HIS A 146 23.76 5.25 10.29
C HIS A 146 23.73 6.70 10.81
N PRO A 147 24.78 7.51 10.69
CA PRO A 147 24.87 8.81 11.33
C PRO A 147 23.79 9.78 10.84
N ASP A 148 23.48 9.79 9.55
CA ASP A 148 22.53 10.74 8.96
C ASP A 148 21.08 10.25 9.01
N LEU A 149 20.84 8.94 8.96
CA LEU A 149 19.50 8.35 8.92
C LEU A 149 18.96 8.00 10.31
N GLY A 150 19.83 7.84 11.31
CA GLY A 150 19.46 7.35 12.63
C GLY A 150 19.01 5.89 12.67
N SER A 151 18.86 5.23 11.52
CA SER A 151 18.46 3.83 11.40
C SER A 151 19.63 2.88 11.63
N LYS A 152 19.34 1.66 12.13
CA LYS A 152 20.35 0.60 12.25
C LYS A 152 20.61 -0.03 10.89
N TYR A 153 21.88 -0.32 10.59
CA TYR A 153 22.21 -1.22 9.50
C TYR A 153 21.54 -2.58 9.69
N GLN A 154 21.13 -3.21 8.61
CA GLN A 154 20.48 -4.51 8.61
C GLN A 154 21.17 -5.43 7.61
N TRP A 155 21.17 -6.72 7.91
CA TRP A 155 21.52 -7.76 6.97
C TRP A 155 20.29 -8.25 6.21
N PHE A 156 20.46 -8.50 4.94
CA PHE A 156 19.46 -9.09 4.06
C PHE A 156 20.04 -10.36 3.44
N SER A 157 19.27 -11.42 3.39
CA SER A 157 19.64 -12.67 2.72
C SER A 157 19.69 -12.51 1.20
N ALA A 158 20.17 -13.53 0.48
CA ALA A 158 20.14 -13.58 -0.98
C ALA A 158 18.71 -13.43 -1.57
N ALA A 159 17.69 -13.83 -0.83
CA ALA A 159 16.29 -13.62 -1.20
C ALA A 159 15.74 -12.23 -0.83
N GLY A 160 16.59 -11.29 -0.41
CA GLY A 160 16.18 -9.94 -0.01
C GLY A 160 15.48 -9.84 1.35
N ARG A 161 15.33 -10.94 2.09
CA ARG A 161 14.65 -10.96 3.40
C ARG A 161 15.60 -10.44 4.48
N ARG A 162 15.07 -9.62 5.39
CA ARG A 162 15.83 -9.15 6.56
C ARG A 162 16.25 -10.33 7.41
N MET A 163 17.51 -10.31 7.85
CA MET A 163 18.07 -11.31 8.77
C MET A 163 18.16 -10.73 10.18
N ASP A 164 17.85 -11.54 11.17
CA ASP A 164 18.01 -11.24 12.61
C ASP A 164 19.36 -11.71 13.17
N ARG A 165 20.21 -12.22 12.31
CA ARG A 165 21.56 -12.72 12.62
C ARG A 165 22.61 -12.19 11.66
N VAL A 166 23.86 -12.35 12.03
CA VAL A 166 25.01 -12.10 11.14
C VAL A 166 25.11 -13.26 10.13
N PRO A 167 25.20 -13.00 8.80
CA PRO A 167 25.42 -14.05 7.83
C PRO A 167 26.80 -14.67 8.00
N GLN A 168 26.90 -15.97 7.74
CA GLN A 168 28.18 -16.64 7.70
C GLN A 168 28.89 -16.36 6.36
N PRO A 169 30.25 -16.35 6.31
CA PRO A 169 30.96 -16.21 5.05
C PRO A 169 30.61 -17.27 3.99
N ALA A 170 30.14 -18.43 4.41
CA ALA A 170 29.67 -19.48 3.50
C ALA A 170 28.43 -19.06 2.69
N GLU A 171 27.59 -18.18 3.23
CA GLU A 171 26.34 -17.69 2.60
C GLU A 171 26.59 -16.60 1.54
N VAL A 172 27.81 -16.11 1.43
CA VAL A 172 28.23 -15.14 0.42
C VAL A 172 28.37 -15.84 -0.93
N ALA A 173 27.72 -15.30 -1.97
CA ALA A 173 27.79 -15.87 -3.31
C ALA A 173 29.18 -15.64 -3.95
N GLU A 174 29.55 -16.51 -4.90
CA GLU A 174 30.73 -16.32 -5.74
C GLU A 174 30.51 -15.16 -6.72
N LEU A 175 31.50 -14.31 -6.91
CA LEU A 175 31.47 -13.29 -7.96
C LEU A 175 31.64 -13.98 -9.32
N PRO A 176 30.76 -13.72 -10.31
CA PRO A 176 30.89 -14.33 -11.63
C PRO A 176 32.24 -14.02 -12.28
N ALA A 177 32.81 -14.98 -12.99
CA ALA A 177 34.13 -14.84 -13.60
C ALA A 177 34.21 -13.62 -14.52
N ALA A 178 33.19 -13.32 -15.30
CA ALA A 178 33.12 -12.12 -16.15
C ALA A 178 33.26 -10.81 -15.37
N TRP A 179 32.66 -10.73 -14.17
CA TRP A 179 32.77 -9.60 -13.27
C TRP A 179 34.18 -9.53 -12.67
N TYR A 180 34.72 -10.67 -12.22
CA TYR A 180 36.05 -10.73 -11.64
C TYR A 180 37.11 -10.26 -12.62
N GLU A 181 37.06 -10.73 -13.87
CA GLU A 181 38.03 -10.32 -14.93
C GLU A 181 37.86 -8.84 -15.30
N ALA A 182 36.62 -8.35 -15.41
CA ALA A 182 36.35 -6.94 -15.70
C ALA A 182 36.82 -6.02 -14.56
N LEU A 183 36.78 -6.47 -13.31
CA LEU A 183 37.25 -5.72 -12.15
C LEU A 183 38.77 -5.72 -12.04
N ARG A 184 39.46 -6.75 -12.57
CA ARG A 184 40.94 -6.82 -12.62
C ARG A 184 41.53 -5.99 -13.74
N HIS A 185 40.88 -5.96 -14.90
CA HIS A 185 41.39 -5.33 -16.12
C HIS A 185 40.32 -4.47 -16.75
N PRO A 186 40.24 -3.16 -16.42
CA PRO A 186 39.28 -2.25 -17.02
C PRO A 186 39.58 -1.91 -18.49
N GLY A 187 39.56 -2.92 -19.34
CA GLY A 187 39.89 -2.77 -20.75
C GLY A 187 40.51 -4.04 -21.30
N GLY A 188 39.72 -5.06 -21.53
CA GLY A 188 40.18 -6.29 -22.18
C GLY A 188 40.64 -6.06 -23.60
N SER A 189 41.90 -5.81 -23.79
CA SER A 189 42.80 -6.34 -24.84
C SER A 189 44.23 -5.87 -24.53
N SER A 190 45.11 -6.85 -24.55
CA SER A 190 46.53 -6.76 -24.38
C SER A 190 47.18 -5.63 -25.17
N GLY A 191 48.08 -4.86 -24.50
CA GLY A 191 49.18 -4.14 -25.17
C GLY A 191 49.29 -2.66 -24.85
N ASP A 192 50.31 -2.40 -24.07
CA ASP A 192 51.12 -1.19 -23.95
C ASP A 192 50.53 0.14 -23.46
N SER A 193 51.03 0.46 -22.29
CA SER A 193 50.94 1.79 -21.67
C SER A 193 51.69 2.84 -22.48
N GLN A 194 50.94 3.79 -23.06
CA GLN A 194 51.53 5.14 -23.25
C GLN A 194 50.39 6.16 -23.13
N ARG A 195 50.59 7.19 -22.32
CA ARG A 195 49.75 8.39 -22.23
C ARG A 195 49.61 8.99 -23.60
N ALA A 196 48.38 9.04 -24.12
CA ALA A 196 48.07 9.82 -25.30
C ALA A 196 47.30 11.10 -24.93
N PRO A 197 47.53 12.20 -25.65
CA PRO A 197 46.92 13.52 -25.38
C PRO A 197 45.44 13.56 -25.73
N ARG A 198 44.71 14.44 -25.06
CA ARG A 198 43.32 14.77 -25.36
C ARG A 198 43.18 15.22 -26.80
N GLY A 199 42.29 14.57 -27.56
CA GLY A 199 41.73 15.08 -28.77
C GLY A 199 42.02 14.29 -30.04
N SER A 200 41.19 13.34 -30.39
CA SER A 200 40.77 13.00 -31.76
C SER A 200 39.64 11.97 -31.76
N PRO A 201 38.62 12.07 -32.63
CA PRO A 201 37.54 11.13 -32.69
C PRO A 201 38.06 9.75 -33.10
N GLY A 202 37.75 8.73 -32.28
CA GLY A 202 38.15 7.35 -32.54
C GLY A 202 37.66 6.90 -33.94
N ALA A 203 38.57 6.22 -34.64
CA ALA A 203 38.31 5.70 -35.98
C ALA A 203 37.02 4.86 -36.01
N ARG A 204 35.99 5.33 -36.72
CA ARG A 204 34.77 4.59 -37.01
C ARG A 204 35.15 3.31 -37.76
N SER A 205 34.83 2.14 -37.16
CA SER A 205 34.90 0.88 -37.90
C SER A 205 33.94 0.94 -39.06
N THR A 206 34.41 0.81 -40.30
CA THR A 206 33.57 0.80 -41.47
C THR A 206 32.71 -0.48 -41.49
N LEU A 207 31.49 -0.40 -42.06
CA LEU A 207 30.58 -1.56 -42.20
C LEU A 207 31.28 -2.75 -42.81
N SER A 208 32.10 -2.53 -43.88
CA SER A 208 32.91 -3.59 -44.51
C SER A 208 33.86 -4.29 -43.57
N LYS A 209 34.44 -3.58 -42.62
CA LYS A 209 35.33 -4.20 -41.59
C LYS A 209 34.58 -5.01 -40.55
N LEU A 210 33.34 -4.56 -40.22
CA LEU A 210 32.44 -5.32 -39.29
C LEU A 210 31.95 -6.61 -39.97
N LEU A 211 31.58 -6.56 -41.24
CA LEU A 211 31.12 -7.74 -42.00
C LEU A 211 32.25 -8.72 -42.32
N ALA A 212 33.49 -8.26 -42.43
CA ALA A 212 34.66 -9.12 -42.67
C ALA A 212 35.15 -9.90 -41.42
N THR A 213 34.72 -9.53 -40.26
CA THR A 213 35.08 -10.20 -38.98
C THR A 213 33.82 -10.50 -38.16
N PRO A 214 33.02 -11.52 -38.56
CA PRO A 214 31.89 -12.00 -37.74
C PRO A 214 32.43 -12.55 -36.43
N PRO A 215 31.66 -12.47 -35.32
CA PRO A 215 32.08 -12.93 -34.01
C PRO A 215 32.01 -14.45 -33.90
N ASP A 216 32.90 -15.03 -33.12
CA ASP A 216 32.78 -16.37 -32.57
C ASP A 216 31.64 -16.45 -31.55
N GLU A 217 31.31 -17.66 -31.05
CA GLU A 217 30.25 -17.90 -30.07
C GLU A 217 30.22 -16.86 -28.93
N GLY A 218 29.10 -16.19 -28.71
CA GLY A 218 28.86 -15.30 -27.58
C GLY A 218 28.86 -13.80 -27.87
N GLY A 219 29.33 -13.34 -29.02
CA GLY A 219 29.38 -11.89 -29.39
C GLY A 219 28.34 -11.42 -30.43
N ARG A 220 27.50 -12.33 -30.93
CA ARG A 220 26.62 -12.14 -32.10
C ARG A 220 25.60 -11.01 -31.97
N ASN A 221 24.94 -10.88 -30.82
CA ASN A 221 23.94 -9.84 -30.54
C ASN A 221 24.56 -8.45 -30.60
N ASN A 222 25.72 -8.29 -29.98
CA ASN A 222 26.44 -7.01 -29.97
C ASN A 222 27.00 -6.66 -31.35
N TRP A 223 27.47 -7.65 -32.11
CA TRP A 223 27.92 -7.46 -33.47
C TRP A 223 26.77 -7.08 -34.41
N LEU A 224 25.63 -7.79 -34.32
CA LEU A 224 24.45 -7.50 -35.12
C LEU A 224 23.91 -6.10 -34.80
N THR A 225 23.92 -5.68 -33.54
CA THR A 225 23.56 -4.33 -33.13
C THR A 225 24.46 -3.27 -33.77
N ARG A 226 25.77 -3.49 -33.83
CA ARG A 226 26.71 -2.57 -34.47
C ARG A 226 26.53 -2.52 -35.99
N VAL A 227 26.30 -3.68 -36.64
CA VAL A 227 25.98 -3.77 -38.08
C VAL A 227 24.67 -3.04 -38.35
N ALA A 228 23.64 -3.28 -37.54
CA ALA A 228 22.34 -2.62 -37.63
C ALA A 228 22.46 -1.09 -37.57
N GLY A 229 23.23 -0.54 -36.62
CA GLY A 229 23.45 0.90 -36.47
C GLY A 229 24.18 1.52 -37.69
N HIS A 230 25.00 0.75 -38.41
CA HIS A 230 25.58 1.23 -39.68
C HIS A 230 24.60 1.14 -40.86
N VAL A 231 23.81 0.07 -40.94
CA VAL A 231 22.83 -0.18 -42.00
C VAL A 231 21.64 0.77 -41.92
N ALA A 232 21.16 1.06 -40.69
CA ALA A 232 20.00 1.93 -40.43
C ALA A 232 20.19 3.38 -40.93
N LYS A 233 21.44 3.80 -41.14
CA LYS A 233 21.77 5.09 -41.77
C LYS A 233 21.47 5.13 -43.26
N GLY A 234 21.19 3.99 -43.89
CA GLY A 234 20.78 3.92 -45.31
C GLY A 234 19.31 4.34 -45.51
N LYS A 235 18.91 4.46 -46.80
CA LYS A 235 17.51 4.71 -47.17
C LYS A 235 16.75 3.39 -47.32
N PHE A 236 16.24 2.88 -46.22
CA PHE A 236 15.42 1.67 -46.17
C PHE A 236 14.03 2.00 -45.62
N HIS A 237 13.05 1.13 -45.92
CA HIS A 237 11.82 1.02 -45.12
C HIS A 237 12.04 0.01 -44.01
N GLU A 238 11.26 0.08 -42.93
CA GLU A 238 11.41 -0.78 -41.73
C GLU A 238 11.49 -2.27 -42.09
N ASP A 239 10.55 -2.73 -42.93
CA ASP A 239 10.51 -4.14 -43.36
C ASP A 239 11.76 -4.55 -44.14
N GLY A 240 12.23 -3.69 -45.05
CA GLY A 240 13.45 -3.94 -45.82
C GLY A 240 14.71 -3.91 -44.97
N PHE A 241 14.74 -3.10 -43.90
CA PHE A 241 15.83 -3.09 -42.92
C PHE A 241 15.86 -4.36 -42.08
N ILE A 242 14.70 -4.83 -41.62
CA ILE A 242 14.56 -6.09 -40.84
C ILE A 242 14.98 -7.28 -41.73
N GLU A 243 14.53 -7.28 -42.98
CA GLU A 243 14.85 -8.36 -43.92
C GLU A 243 16.35 -8.43 -44.26
N LEU A 244 16.99 -7.29 -44.43
CA LEU A 244 18.45 -7.19 -44.67
C LEU A 244 19.24 -7.68 -43.47
N LEU A 245 18.88 -7.27 -42.25
CA LEU A 245 19.53 -7.77 -41.02
C LEU A 245 19.30 -9.26 -40.83
N GLY A 246 18.10 -9.77 -41.14
CA GLY A 246 17.81 -11.19 -41.20
C GLY A 246 18.69 -11.95 -42.18
N ALA A 247 18.94 -11.37 -43.38
CA ALA A 247 19.84 -11.98 -44.38
C ALA A 247 21.30 -11.99 -43.88
N ILE A 248 21.77 -10.89 -43.29
CA ILE A 248 23.12 -10.80 -42.70
C ILE A 248 23.27 -11.81 -41.53
N ASN A 249 22.26 -11.94 -40.68
CA ASN A 249 22.28 -12.93 -39.61
C ASN A 249 22.34 -14.38 -40.13
N ARG A 250 21.61 -14.71 -41.19
CA ARG A 250 21.62 -16.03 -41.81
C ARG A 250 22.97 -16.38 -42.47
N SER A 251 23.83 -15.42 -42.73
CA SER A 251 25.19 -15.67 -43.26
C SER A 251 26.21 -16.02 -42.17
N LEU A 252 25.85 -16.02 -40.90
CA LEU A 252 26.67 -16.50 -39.77
C LEU A 252 26.63 -18.03 -39.70
N ASP A 253 27.70 -18.64 -39.25
CA ASP A 253 27.78 -20.10 -39.06
C ASP A 253 26.79 -20.60 -38.02
N ASP A 254 26.47 -19.76 -37.05
CA ASP A 254 25.44 -20.03 -36.04
C ASP A 254 24.54 -18.79 -35.85
N PRO A 255 23.42 -18.69 -36.63
CA PRO A 255 22.58 -17.50 -36.64
C PRO A 255 21.70 -17.39 -35.39
N LEU A 256 21.43 -16.16 -34.95
CA LEU A 256 20.45 -15.86 -33.90
C LEU A 256 19.01 -16.23 -34.37
N PRO A 257 18.10 -16.56 -33.43
CA PRO A 257 16.68 -16.78 -33.75
C PRO A 257 16.08 -15.55 -34.48
N GLY A 258 15.30 -15.81 -35.55
CA GLY A 258 14.76 -14.74 -36.38
C GLY A 258 13.90 -13.72 -35.66
N GLU A 259 13.17 -14.10 -34.61
CA GLU A 259 12.39 -13.23 -33.75
C GLU A 259 13.28 -12.27 -32.97
N GLU A 260 14.42 -12.75 -32.46
CA GLU A 260 15.39 -11.93 -31.73
C GLU A 260 16.04 -10.88 -32.62
N VAL A 261 16.40 -11.27 -33.84
CA VAL A 261 16.92 -10.35 -34.87
C VAL A 261 15.88 -9.30 -35.22
N ALA A 262 14.64 -9.69 -35.45
CA ALA A 262 13.57 -8.75 -35.80
C ALA A 262 13.26 -7.79 -34.63
N LYS A 263 13.31 -8.24 -33.39
CA LYS A 263 13.15 -7.40 -32.19
C LYS A 263 14.28 -6.37 -32.06
N ALA A 264 15.53 -6.81 -32.17
CA ALA A 264 16.70 -5.94 -32.15
C ALA A 264 16.68 -4.95 -33.31
N ALA A 265 16.33 -5.39 -34.53
CA ALA A 265 16.21 -4.54 -35.72
C ALA A 265 15.16 -3.44 -35.53
N ARG A 266 13.96 -3.78 -35.04
CA ARG A 266 12.90 -2.77 -34.78
C ARG A 266 13.34 -1.74 -33.75
N SER A 267 14.00 -2.18 -32.68
CA SER A 267 14.52 -1.28 -31.65
C SER A 267 15.53 -0.28 -32.23
N ILE A 268 16.50 -0.77 -32.98
CA ILE A 268 17.53 0.08 -33.61
C ILE A 268 16.93 0.98 -34.72
N TRP A 269 16.01 0.45 -35.51
CA TRP A 269 15.30 1.21 -36.52
C TRP A 269 14.56 2.40 -35.91
N ARG A 270 13.80 2.15 -34.82
CA ARG A 270 13.10 3.21 -34.11
C ARG A 270 14.07 4.28 -33.63
N THR A 271 15.15 3.88 -32.92
CA THR A 271 16.17 4.82 -32.44
C THR A 271 16.83 5.65 -33.55
N GLU A 272 17.12 5.05 -34.72
CA GLU A 272 17.75 5.77 -35.86
C GLU A 272 16.73 6.60 -36.64
N GLN A 273 15.44 6.21 -36.68
CA GLN A 273 14.40 7.08 -37.30
C GLN A 273 14.07 8.25 -36.37
N GLU A 274 14.04 8.05 -35.10
CA GLU A 274 13.94 9.12 -34.10
C GLU A 274 15.12 10.08 -34.21
N ALA A 275 16.32 9.59 -34.50
CA ALA A 275 17.49 10.41 -34.80
C ALA A 275 17.41 11.14 -36.17
N LYS A 276 16.75 10.55 -37.16
CA LYS A 276 16.56 11.17 -38.51
C LYS A 276 15.43 12.20 -38.54
N THR A 277 14.44 12.09 -37.68
CA THR A 277 13.41 13.12 -37.48
C THR A 277 13.95 14.35 -36.76
N SER A 278 15.19 14.32 -36.28
CA SER A 278 15.83 15.41 -35.54
C SER A 278 16.43 16.54 -36.39
N ASP A 279 16.32 16.52 -37.69
CA ASP A 279 16.66 17.68 -38.58
C ASP A 279 15.51 18.70 -38.62
N GLY A 280 14.81 18.91 -37.50
CA GLY A 280 13.67 19.79 -37.42
C GLY A 280 13.65 20.60 -36.14
N GLU A 281 13.09 21.77 -36.21
CA GLU A 281 12.64 22.52 -35.04
C GLU A 281 11.71 21.63 -34.18
N LEU A 282 11.76 21.77 -32.86
CA LEU A 282 10.77 21.14 -31.97
C LEU A 282 9.36 21.38 -32.54
N PRO A 283 8.46 20.37 -32.52
CA PRO A 283 7.09 20.52 -33.05
C PRO A 283 6.48 21.82 -32.53
N THR A 284 5.76 22.53 -33.39
CA THR A 284 5.22 23.88 -33.15
C THR A 284 4.21 23.96 -31.99
N GLN A 285 3.72 22.86 -31.48
CA GLN A 285 3.01 22.77 -30.19
C GLN A 285 3.97 22.84 -29.00
N ALA A 286 5.25 22.70 -29.22
CA ALA A 286 6.23 22.91 -28.20
C ALA A 286 6.38 24.39 -27.90
N THR A 287 6.49 24.67 -26.68
CA THR A 287 6.73 25.96 -26.04
C THR A 287 8.13 26.51 -26.30
N GLY A 288 8.84 25.99 -27.25
CA GLY A 288 10.24 26.28 -27.59
C GLY A 288 11.26 25.61 -26.67
N TRP A 289 10.84 24.96 -25.54
CA TRP A 289 11.77 24.43 -24.53
C TRP A 289 11.62 22.94 -24.25
N LEU A 290 10.40 22.40 -24.28
CA LEU A 290 10.09 21.00 -24.11
C LEU A 290 9.11 20.53 -25.17
N ALA A 291 9.23 19.29 -25.61
CA ALA A 291 8.28 18.63 -26.49
C ALA A 291 7.93 17.24 -25.95
N SER A 292 6.77 16.72 -26.34
CA SER A 292 6.36 15.35 -26.04
C SER A 292 7.13 14.37 -26.93
N GLY A 293 7.68 13.32 -26.30
CA GLY A 293 8.20 12.13 -26.97
C GLY A 293 7.30 10.91 -26.79
N GLY A 294 6.11 11.11 -26.20
CA GLY A 294 5.14 10.07 -25.92
C GLY A 294 5.28 9.52 -24.50
N ASP A 295 6.41 8.96 -24.14
CA ASP A 295 6.75 8.41 -22.82
C ASP A 295 7.93 9.13 -22.16
N HIS A 296 8.42 10.20 -22.78
CA HIS A 296 9.51 11.05 -22.29
C HIS A 296 9.39 12.46 -22.82
N LEU A 297 10.04 13.43 -22.14
CA LEU A 297 10.13 14.81 -22.59
C LEU A 297 11.42 15.01 -23.40
N LEU A 298 11.32 15.80 -24.44
CA LEU A 298 12.38 16.10 -25.37
C LEU A 298 12.86 17.54 -25.21
N VAL A 299 14.17 17.75 -25.41
CA VAL A 299 14.80 19.07 -25.50
C VAL A 299 15.65 19.17 -26.76
N GLN A 300 15.78 20.38 -27.27
CA GLN A 300 16.70 20.67 -28.34
C GLN A 300 18.06 21.09 -27.77
N VAL A 301 19.14 20.46 -28.26
CA VAL A 301 20.53 20.74 -27.85
C VAL A 301 21.37 21.17 -29.02
N GLU A 302 22.34 22.05 -28.78
CA GLU A 302 23.39 22.37 -29.73
C GLU A 302 24.65 21.54 -29.46
N VAL A 303 25.11 20.82 -30.48
CA VAL A 303 26.31 19.95 -30.37
C VAL A 303 27.27 20.36 -31.51
N GLY A 304 28.54 20.61 -31.17
CA GLY A 304 29.56 20.95 -32.17
C GLY A 304 30.49 22.08 -31.73
N GLU A 305 31.46 22.44 -32.56
CA GLU A 305 32.39 23.55 -32.36
C GLU A 305 31.75 24.88 -32.79
N LYS A 306 32.33 26.01 -32.36
CA LYS A 306 31.77 27.37 -32.47
C LYS A 306 31.17 27.73 -33.83
N ASP A 307 31.70 27.20 -34.93
CA ASP A 307 31.33 27.57 -36.32
C ASP A 307 30.57 26.44 -37.05
N ASN A 308 30.36 25.28 -36.43
CA ASN A 308 29.61 24.17 -37.00
C ASN A 308 28.80 23.47 -35.89
N LYS A 309 27.65 24.06 -35.56
CA LYS A 309 26.73 23.57 -34.54
C LYS A 309 25.55 22.85 -35.17
N ASP A 310 25.43 21.59 -34.88
CA ASP A 310 24.25 20.78 -35.18
C ASP A 310 23.22 20.90 -34.05
N ARG A 311 21.93 20.89 -34.42
CA ARG A 311 20.84 20.84 -33.46
C ARG A 311 20.26 19.42 -33.39
N LEU A 312 20.22 18.87 -32.21
CA LEU A 312 19.68 17.54 -31.96
C LEU A 312 18.51 17.61 -30.94
N ILE A 313 17.57 16.69 -31.07
CA ILE A 313 16.48 16.51 -30.11
C ILE A 313 16.85 15.29 -29.29
N VAL A 314 16.84 15.43 -27.97
CA VAL A 314 17.23 14.36 -27.02
C VAL A 314 16.30 14.31 -25.83
N PRO A 315 16.11 13.12 -25.20
CA PRO A 315 15.28 12.99 -24.02
C PRO A 315 15.91 13.67 -22.80
N THR A 316 15.07 14.27 -21.95
CA THR A 316 15.43 14.92 -20.68
C THR A 316 14.68 14.34 -19.47
N SER A 317 13.80 13.35 -19.69
CA SER A 317 13.06 12.64 -18.66
C SER A 317 12.73 11.20 -19.07
N ASP A 318 12.33 10.36 -18.13
CA ASP A 318 11.77 9.03 -18.35
C ASP A 318 10.22 9.03 -18.35
N PHE A 319 9.63 10.21 -18.47
CA PHE A 319 8.18 10.39 -18.49
C PHE A 319 7.78 11.57 -19.39
N ASP A 320 6.53 11.54 -19.82
CA ASP A 320 5.80 12.70 -20.37
C ASP A 320 4.56 12.99 -19.53
N MET A 321 4.03 14.21 -19.58
CA MET A 321 2.84 14.65 -18.87
C MET A 321 1.88 15.37 -19.80
N ARG A 322 0.66 14.88 -19.86
CA ARG A 322 -0.43 15.50 -20.61
C ARG A 322 -1.47 16.08 -19.65
N VAL A 323 -1.90 17.32 -19.88
CA VAL A 323 -2.97 17.96 -19.11
C VAL A 323 -4.31 17.50 -19.65
N LEU A 324 -5.06 16.74 -18.85
CA LEU A 324 -6.39 16.26 -19.19
C LEU A 324 -7.49 17.25 -18.77
N GLY A 325 -7.22 18.09 -17.79
CA GLY A 325 -8.16 19.12 -17.36
C GLY A 325 -7.57 20.10 -16.37
N LYS A 326 -8.18 21.26 -16.26
CA LYS A 326 -7.75 22.38 -15.40
C LYS A 326 -8.88 22.80 -14.47
N TYR A 327 -8.56 23.08 -13.21
CA TYR A 327 -9.48 23.63 -12.23
C TYR A 327 -8.83 24.82 -11.50
N ALA A 328 -9.58 25.88 -11.28
CA ALA A 328 -9.17 26.98 -10.41
C ALA A 328 -10.09 27.04 -9.20
N ASP A 329 -9.51 27.02 -7.99
CA ASP A 329 -10.25 27.15 -6.74
C ASP A 329 -10.66 28.62 -6.47
N GLU A 330 -11.38 28.85 -5.38
CA GLU A 330 -11.85 30.19 -4.97
C GLU A 330 -10.70 31.17 -4.67
N ASP A 331 -9.52 30.64 -4.31
CA ASP A 331 -8.29 31.39 -4.06
C ASP A 331 -7.45 31.58 -5.34
N TYR A 332 -8.03 31.28 -6.51
CA TYR A 332 -7.37 31.32 -7.82
C TYR A 332 -6.16 30.38 -7.97
N SER A 333 -6.00 29.40 -7.09
CA SER A 333 -5.00 28.34 -7.26
C SER A 333 -5.44 27.41 -8.36
N THR A 334 -4.59 27.24 -9.39
CA THR A 334 -4.87 26.32 -10.50
C THR A 334 -4.36 24.93 -10.17
N TYR A 335 -5.16 23.92 -10.50
CA TYR A 335 -4.81 22.51 -10.41
C TYR A 335 -4.93 21.86 -11.80
N TYR A 336 -4.03 20.93 -12.06
CA TYR A 336 -4.05 20.11 -13.27
C TYR A 336 -4.38 18.67 -12.93
N ARG A 337 -5.30 18.04 -13.68
CA ARG A 337 -5.32 16.59 -13.82
C ARG A 337 -4.35 16.23 -14.92
N LEU A 338 -3.38 15.39 -14.61
CA LEU A 338 -2.29 15.01 -15.49
C LEU A 338 -2.38 13.50 -15.78
N GLN A 339 -2.22 13.15 -17.04
CA GLN A 339 -1.82 11.82 -17.46
C GLN A 339 -0.30 11.78 -17.50
N VAL A 340 0.29 10.80 -16.85
CA VAL A 340 1.73 10.58 -16.80
C VAL A 340 2.03 9.29 -17.56
N GLU A 341 2.77 9.40 -18.64
CA GLU A 341 3.24 8.29 -19.45
C GLU A 341 4.71 8.05 -19.16
N SER A 342 5.11 6.80 -18.99
CA SER A 342 6.50 6.42 -18.78
C SER A 342 6.75 5.06 -19.42
N ALA A 343 7.91 4.89 -20.06
CA ALA A 343 8.31 3.62 -20.66
C ALA A 343 8.50 2.48 -19.63
N LEU A 344 8.70 2.84 -18.35
CA LEU A 344 9.01 1.90 -17.28
C LEU A 344 7.80 1.55 -16.40
N GLN A 345 6.68 2.26 -16.54
CA GLN A 345 5.54 2.17 -15.65
C GLN A 345 4.22 2.23 -16.42
N SER A 346 3.15 1.68 -15.81
CA SER A 346 1.79 1.88 -16.31
C SER A 346 1.41 3.37 -16.29
N THR A 347 0.55 3.77 -17.23
CA THR A 347 -0.04 5.12 -17.29
C THR A 347 -0.67 5.47 -15.92
N ARG A 348 -0.35 6.65 -15.41
CA ARG A 348 -0.88 7.16 -14.14
C ARG A 348 -1.65 8.45 -14.36
N TYR A 349 -2.64 8.66 -13.50
CA TYR A 349 -3.40 9.91 -13.46
C TYR A 349 -3.23 10.56 -12.10
N VAL A 350 -2.84 11.83 -12.08
CA VAL A 350 -2.59 12.56 -10.82
C VAL A 350 -3.17 13.95 -10.88
N ILE A 351 -3.53 14.51 -9.72
CA ILE A 351 -3.96 15.90 -9.58
C ILE A 351 -2.88 16.65 -8.83
N GLU A 352 -2.33 17.67 -9.47
CA GLU A 352 -1.26 18.47 -8.90
C GLU A 352 -1.55 19.97 -9.01
N PRO A 353 -1.18 20.78 -7.99
CA PRO A 353 -1.28 22.23 -8.10
C PRO A 353 -0.26 22.77 -9.13
N ALA A 354 -0.68 23.69 -9.99
CA ALA A 354 0.19 24.30 -10.98
C ALA A 354 1.43 24.97 -10.36
N ALA A 355 1.30 25.50 -9.13
CA ALA A 355 2.39 26.10 -8.36
C ALA A 355 3.54 25.12 -8.06
N LEU A 356 3.28 23.79 -8.00
CA LEU A 356 4.30 22.77 -7.84
C LEU A 356 5.36 22.85 -8.94
N PHE A 357 4.91 23.01 -10.18
CA PHE A 357 5.79 23.04 -11.38
C PHE A 357 6.59 24.34 -11.52
N GLY A 358 6.30 25.37 -10.72
CA GLY A 358 7.15 26.58 -10.60
C GLY A 358 8.23 26.47 -9.52
N ASN A 359 8.16 25.47 -8.65
CA ASN A 359 8.99 25.33 -7.46
C ASN A 359 9.91 24.09 -7.55
N ALA A 360 11.16 24.31 -7.95
CA ALA A 360 12.13 23.21 -8.10
C ALA A 360 12.40 22.42 -6.80
N ARG A 361 12.29 23.06 -5.62
CA ARG A 361 12.48 22.39 -4.32
C ARG A 361 11.33 21.44 -3.98
N ALA A 362 10.11 21.78 -4.39
CA ALA A 362 8.94 20.93 -4.16
C ALA A 362 8.77 19.86 -5.25
N LEU A 363 9.08 20.20 -6.51
CA LEU A 363 8.89 19.31 -7.66
C LEU A 363 9.78 18.05 -7.57
N GLY A 364 11.07 18.20 -7.26
CA GLY A 364 12.00 17.07 -7.22
C GLY A 364 11.56 15.95 -6.26
N PRO A 365 11.23 16.21 -4.97
CA PRO A 365 10.68 15.20 -4.07
C PRO A 365 9.38 14.58 -4.59
N ARG A 366 8.51 15.37 -5.24
CA ARG A 366 7.24 14.87 -5.77
C ARG A 366 7.45 13.93 -6.96
N LEU A 367 8.33 14.27 -7.90
CA LEU A 367 8.68 13.38 -9.01
C LEU A 367 9.24 12.04 -8.48
N ARG A 368 10.16 12.08 -7.51
CA ARG A 368 10.70 10.87 -6.88
C ARG A 368 9.59 10.03 -6.20
N ALA A 369 8.64 10.67 -5.54
CA ALA A 369 7.49 9.96 -4.95
C ALA A 369 6.59 9.29 -6.01
N LEU A 370 6.64 9.77 -7.26
CA LEU A 370 6.00 9.15 -8.42
C LEU A 370 6.96 8.24 -9.20
N GLU A 371 8.19 8.05 -8.72
CA GLU A 371 9.26 7.28 -9.38
C GLU A 371 9.59 7.80 -10.79
N LEU A 372 9.53 9.12 -10.97
CA LEU A 372 9.80 9.82 -12.22
C LEU A 372 11.13 10.58 -12.13
N ASN A 373 11.91 10.55 -13.20
CA ASN A 373 13.21 11.18 -13.23
C ASN A 373 13.33 12.21 -14.37
N THR A 374 14.05 13.28 -14.08
CA THR A 374 14.52 14.24 -15.08
C THR A 374 16.03 14.38 -14.96
N TRP A 375 16.68 14.64 -16.07
CA TRP A 375 18.12 14.88 -16.09
C TRP A 375 18.48 16.08 -16.92
N PRO A 376 19.56 16.83 -16.55
CA PRO A 376 20.06 17.93 -17.34
C PRO A 376 20.82 17.40 -18.58
N VAL A 377 20.61 18.04 -19.69
CA VAL A 377 21.31 17.71 -20.94
C VAL A 377 22.28 18.84 -21.29
N LYS A 378 23.54 18.47 -21.60
CA LYS A 378 24.56 19.46 -21.98
C LYS A 378 24.23 20.06 -23.35
N GLY A 379 24.27 21.39 -23.44
CA GLY A 379 23.92 22.12 -24.67
C GLY A 379 22.43 22.37 -24.87
N ASP A 380 21.62 22.05 -23.85
CA ASP A 380 20.17 22.29 -23.85
C ASP A 380 19.86 23.79 -24.06
N LEU A 381 19.24 24.11 -25.18
CA LEU A 381 18.90 25.49 -25.56
C LEU A 381 17.83 26.08 -24.63
N GLY A 382 16.93 25.26 -24.13
CA GLY A 382 15.90 25.70 -23.15
C GLY A 382 16.51 26.11 -21.81
N MET A 383 17.63 25.50 -21.40
CA MET A 383 18.35 25.86 -20.16
C MET A 383 19.09 27.21 -20.28
N VAL A 384 19.48 27.59 -21.50
CA VAL A 384 20.05 28.93 -21.75
C VAL A 384 18.97 30.00 -21.58
N GLN A 385 17.74 29.71 -21.97
CA GLN A 385 16.62 30.65 -21.91
C GLN A 385 15.91 30.62 -20.56
N SER A 386 15.84 29.46 -19.90
CA SER A 386 15.26 29.30 -18.57
C SER A 386 16.20 28.56 -17.62
N ARG A 387 16.69 29.28 -16.61
CA ARG A 387 17.54 28.70 -15.54
C ARG A 387 16.76 27.86 -14.52
N ASN A 388 15.43 27.79 -14.66
CA ASN A 388 14.56 27.04 -13.76
C ASN A 388 13.97 25.79 -14.48
N PRO A 389 14.52 24.60 -14.32
CA PRO A 389 14.01 23.38 -14.94
C PRO A 389 12.54 23.10 -14.58
N ALA A 390 12.13 23.38 -13.33
CA ALA A 390 10.74 23.23 -12.90
C ALA A 390 9.81 24.20 -13.65
N GLY A 391 10.23 25.45 -13.83
CA GLY A 391 9.47 26.46 -14.59
C GLY A 391 9.28 26.08 -16.06
N ARG A 392 10.22 25.34 -16.66
CA ARG A 392 10.07 24.79 -18.02
C ARG A 392 8.94 23.77 -18.11
N LEU A 393 8.89 22.83 -17.15
CA LEU A 393 7.80 21.86 -17.09
C LEU A 393 6.47 22.56 -16.80
N GLY A 394 6.46 23.53 -15.87
CA GLY A 394 5.27 24.35 -15.59
C GLY A 394 4.76 25.10 -16.81
N HIS A 395 5.66 25.68 -17.61
CA HIS A 395 5.30 26.33 -18.87
C HIS A 395 4.76 25.32 -19.90
N TYR A 396 5.43 24.18 -20.09
CA TYR A 396 4.99 23.11 -20.96
C TYR A 396 3.56 22.64 -20.65
N LEU A 397 3.23 22.47 -19.35
CA LEU A 397 1.89 22.07 -18.93
C LEU A 397 0.86 23.22 -19.05
N SER A 398 1.27 24.47 -18.82
CA SER A 398 0.34 25.60 -18.82
C SER A 398 -0.25 25.93 -20.20
N VAL A 399 0.53 25.72 -21.25
CA VAL A 399 0.12 26.01 -22.64
C VAL A 399 -0.69 24.89 -23.29
N GLN A 400 -0.71 23.71 -22.70
CA GLN A 400 -1.57 22.63 -23.20
C GLN A 400 -3.05 23.03 -23.05
N GLU A 401 -3.81 22.88 -24.12
CA GLU A 401 -5.25 23.08 -24.09
C GLU A 401 -5.92 21.92 -23.34
N ALA A 402 -6.80 22.24 -22.41
CA ALA A 402 -7.52 21.26 -21.64
C ALA A 402 -8.85 21.83 -21.13
N PRO A 403 -9.90 21.00 -21.00
CA PRO A 403 -11.21 21.45 -20.51
C PRO A 403 -11.13 21.90 -19.04
N ARG A 404 -12.09 22.76 -18.65
CA ARG A 404 -12.31 23.06 -17.24
C ARG A 404 -12.97 21.87 -16.54
N LEU A 405 -12.42 21.48 -15.41
CA LEU A 405 -12.98 20.42 -14.58
C LEU A 405 -13.96 20.99 -13.55
N GLN A 406 -15.02 20.25 -13.28
CA GLN A 406 -15.93 20.46 -12.17
C GLN A 406 -15.39 19.70 -10.93
N VAL A 407 -15.81 20.14 -9.73
CA VAL A 407 -15.32 19.59 -8.48
C VAL A 407 -16.41 18.85 -7.73
N ALA A 408 -16.13 17.61 -7.36
CA ALA A 408 -16.92 16.85 -6.41
C ALA A 408 -16.42 17.11 -4.99
N ALA A 409 -17.30 17.48 -4.08
CA ALA A 409 -16.97 17.79 -2.68
C ALA A 409 -16.30 16.61 -1.93
N GLN A 410 -16.39 15.40 -2.46
CA GLN A 410 -15.85 14.15 -1.90
C GLN A 410 -15.44 13.21 -3.03
N MET A 411 -14.49 12.32 -2.77
CA MET A 411 -14.23 11.18 -3.63
C MET A 411 -15.38 10.16 -3.53
N GLY A 412 -15.53 9.33 -4.54
CA GLY A 412 -16.58 8.32 -4.61
C GLY A 412 -17.69 8.71 -5.54
N TRP A 413 -18.84 8.03 -5.45
CA TRP A 413 -19.97 8.25 -6.32
C TRP A 413 -20.55 9.67 -6.19
N SER A 414 -20.74 10.32 -7.30
CA SER A 414 -21.40 11.61 -7.45
C SER A 414 -22.63 11.46 -8.34
N ASP A 415 -23.81 11.81 -7.80
CA ASP A 415 -25.07 11.74 -8.56
C ASP A 415 -25.10 12.76 -9.72
N VAL A 416 -24.31 13.84 -9.64
CA VAL A 416 -24.23 14.87 -10.67
C VAL A 416 -23.24 14.47 -11.78
N ALA A 417 -22.15 13.79 -11.41
CA ALA A 417 -21.18 13.24 -12.35
C ALA A 417 -21.66 11.91 -12.96
N GLU A 418 -22.73 11.32 -12.41
CA GLU A 418 -23.22 9.98 -12.76
C GLU A 418 -22.11 8.91 -12.74
N GLY A 419 -21.15 9.06 -11.83
CA GLY A 419 -19.98 8.20 -11.76
C GLY A 419 -19.20 8.34 -10.45
N PHE A 420 -18.21 7.47 -10.29
CA PHE A 420 -17.32 7.46 -9.15
C PHE A 420 -16.14 8.39 -9.44
N VAL A 421 -16.13 9.56 -8.83
CA VAL A 421 -15.09 10.59 -9.02
C VAL A 421 -13.86 10.25 -8.17
N CYS A 422 -12.71 10.16 -8.82
CA CYS A 422 -11.41 9.95 -8.20
C CYS A 422 -10.34 10.82 -8.89
N ASP A 423 -9.11 10.75 -8.41
CA ASP A 423 -8.01 11.54 -9.00
C ASP A 423 -7.73 11.13 -10.46
N GLU A 424 -7.88 9.84 -10.73
CA GLU A 424 -7.64 9.25 -12.05
C GLU A 424 -8.69 9.67 -13.09
N GLY A 425 -9.90 10.04 -12.65
CA GLY A 425 -10.99 10.41 -13.52
C GLY A 425 -12.35 10.11 -12.92
N VAL A 426 -13.27 9.69 -13.77
CA VAL A 426 -14.59 9.19 -13.39
C VAL A 426 -14.68 7.71 -13.74
N ILE A 427 -14.89 6.87 -12.73
CA ILE A 427 -15.11 5.44 -12.94
C ILE A 427 -16.60 5.19 -13.11
N THR A 428 -16.98 4.55 -14.22
CA THR A 428 -18.34 4.10 -14.51
C THR A 428 -18.42 2.58 -14.60
N ALA A 429 -19.55 2.04 -14.89
CA ALA A 429 -19.73 0.61 -15.14
C ALA A 429 -18.91 0.12 -16.37
N GLU A 430 -18.69 0.99 -17.33
CA GLU A 430 -17.95 0.75 -18.58
C GLU A 430 -16.43 0.82 -18.39
N GLY A 431 -15.96 1.62 -17.44
CA GLY A 431 -14.53 1.78 -17.18
C GLY A 431 -14.17 3.13 -16.59
N LEU A 432 -12.86 3.39 -16.55
CA LEU A 432 -12.29 4.69 -16.21
C LEU A 432 -12.41 5.65 -17.39
N ASP A 433 -13.02 6.80 -17.16
CA ASP A 433 -12.94 7.96 -18.05
C ASP A 433 -11.98 9.01 -17.47
N PRO A 434 -10.73 9.05 -17.91
CA PRO A 434 -9.76 10.04 -17.43
C PRO A 434 -10.11 11.47 -17.82
N GLN A 435 -10.96 11.66 -18.85
CA GLN A 435 -11.39 12.96 -19.37
C GLN A 435 -12.79 13.35 -18.84
N GLY A 436 -13.34 12.60 -17.90
CA GLY A 436 -14.73 12.69 -17.42
C GLY A 436 -15.13 14.00 -16.73
N GLY A 437 -14.50 15.11 -17.01
CA GLY A 437 -14.94 16.47 -16.65
C GLY A 437 -15.02 16.79 -15.14
N TRP A 438 -14.84 15.81 -14.24
CA TRP A 438 -14.95 15.94 -12.78
C TRP A 438 -13.67 15.54 -12.06
N MET A 439 -13.36 16.19 -10.92
CA MET A 439 -12.27 15.83 -10.03
C MET A 439 -12.70 15.94 -8.57
N PRO A 440 -12.06 15.24 -7.64
CA PRO A 440 -12.27 15.50 -6.21
C PRO A 440 -11.78 16.90 -5.84
N ASP A 441 -12.42 17.53 -4.85
CA ASP A 441 -11.95 18.80 -4.28
C ASP A 441 -10.49 18.66 -3.79
N PRO A 442 -9.54 19.44 -4.32
CA PRO A 442 -8.15 19.38 -3.89
C PRO A 442 -7.95 19.62 -2.39
N ALA A 443 -8.89 20.31 -1.73
CA ALA A 443 -8.88 20.50 -0.28
C ALA A 443 -9.01 19.17 0.49
N ILE A 444 -9.54 18.11 -0.13
CA ILE A 444 -9.57 16.76 0.47
C ILE A 444 -8.16 16.29 0.79
N ARG A 445 -7.24 16.36 -0.17
CA ARG A 445 -5.85 15.92 0.02
C ARG A 445 -5.06 16.82 0.98
N LYS A 446 -5.40 18.10 1.06
CA LYS A 446 -4.80 19.00 2.07
C LYS A 446 -5.23 18.61 3.49
N ARG A 447 -6.47 18.12 3.66
CA ARG A 447 -7.04 17.68 4.94
C ARG A 447 -6.66 16.27 5.30
N ASP A 448 -6.67 15.38 4.31
CA ASP A 448 -6.30 13.96 4.44
C ASP A 448 -5.32 13.55 3.33
N PRO A 449 -4.00 13.67 3.59
CA PRO A 449 -2.97 13.23 2.63
C PRO A 449 -3.00 11.72 2.36
N MET A 450 -3.68 10.96 3.23
CA MET A 450 -3.78 9.49 3.16
C MET A 450 -5.09 9.01 2.53
N VAL A 451 -5.86 9.92 1.92
CA VAL A 451 -7.09 9.55 1.22
C VAL A 451 -6.83 8.49 0.15
N ASN A 452 -7.79 7.58 0.00
CA ASN A 452 -7.69 6.45 -0.93
C ASN A 452 -7.30 6.89 -2.35
N GLN A 453 -6.52 6.04 -3.02
CA GLN A 453 -6.19 6.13 -4.44
C GLN A 453 -6.79 4.94 -5.18
N TYR A 454 -7.05 5.11 -6.46
CA TYR A 454 -7.66 4.07 -7.29
C TYR A 454 -6.79 3.83 -8.52
N GLY A 455 -6.45 2.57 -8.78
CA GLY A 455 -5.61 2.18 -9.90
C GLY A 455 -6.23 1.06 -10.71
N PHE A 456 -5.73 0.86 -11.93
CA PHE A 456 -6.19 -0.14 -12.89
C PHE A 456 -5.02 -0.97 -13.42
N ASP A 457 -4.09 -1.36 -12.54
CA ASP A 457 -2.97 -2.20 -12.95
C ASP A 457 -3.45 -3.60 -13.38
N GLY A 458 -2.82 -4.15 -14.42
CA GLY A 458 -3.18 -5.45 -14.99
C GLY A 458 -4.56 -5.49 -15.64
N THR A 459 -5.20 -6.63 -15.53
CA THR A 459 -6.53 -6.90 -16.07
C THR A 459 -7.54 -7.18 -14.95
N TRP A 460 -8.84 -7.17 -15.30
CA TRP A 460 -9.86 -7.63 -14.36
C TRP A 460 -9.62 -9.07 -13.88
N ASP A 461 -9.18 -9.96 -14.77
CA ASP A 461 -8.91 -11.35 -14.41
C ASP A 461 -7.80 -11.47 -13.37
N ASP A 462 -6.77 -10.60 -13.43
CA ASP A 462 -5.72 -10.55 -12.45
C ASP A 462 -6.24 -10.02 -11.11
N ALA A 463 -7.00 -8.94 -11.13
CA ALA A 463 -7.65 -8.39 -9.95
C ALA A 463 -8.61 -9.40 -9.29
N GLN A 464 -9.39 -10.12 -10.10
CA GLN A 464 -10.31 -11.17 -9.60
C GLN A 464 -9.56 -12.32 -8.92
N LYS A 465 -8.42 -12.78 -9.50
CA LYS A 465 -7.58 -13.82 -8.89
C LYS A 465 -7.05 -13.37 -7.53
N VAL A 466 -6.55 -12.14 -7.44
CA VAL A 466 -6.07 -11.58 -6.17
C VAL A 466 -7.19 -11.50 -5.14
N LEU A 467 -8.38 -11.03 -5.51
CA LEU A 467 -9.53 -10.98 -4.60
C LEU A 467 -9.89 -12.39 -4.07
N LYS A 468 -9.97 -13.38 -4.96
CA LYS A 468 -10.24 -14.77 -4.59
C LYS A 468 -9.18 -15.32 -3.63
N GLU A 469 -7.92 -15.08 -3.91
CA GLU A 469 -6.81 -15.51 -3.05
C GLU A 469 -6.92 -14.87 -1.66
N VAL A 470 -7.12 -13.56 -1.57
CA VAL A 470 -7.27 -12.86 -0.29
C VAL A 470 -8.46 -13.39 0.51
N LEU A 471 -9.58 -13.73 -0.13
CA LEU A 471 -10.77 -14.29 0.52
C LEU A 471 -10.59 -15.72 1.08
N THR A 472 -9.41 -16.33 0.92
CA THR A 472 -9.06 -17.59 1.58
C THR A 472 -8.23 -17.42 2.85
N TYR A 473 -7.81 -16.21 3.20
CA TYR A 473 -6.82 -15.96 4.26
C TYR A 473 -7.40 -15.88 5.68
N GLN A 474 -8.70 -16.11 5.84
CA GLN A 474 -9.37 -16.14 7.14
C GLN A 474 -10.50 -17.18 7.13
N ASP A 475 -11.16 -17.41 8.27
CA ASP A 475 -12.34 -18.26 8.38
C ASP A 475 -13.40 -17.93 7.32
N ASP A 476 -14.03 -18.94 6.72
CA ASP A 476 -14.97 -18.78 5.60
C ASP A 476 -16.12 -17.80 5.91
N VAL A 477 -16.65 -17.85 7.14
CA VAL A 477 -17.71 -16.92 7.57
C VAL A 477 -17.15 -15.50 7.70
N VAL A 478 -15.95 -15.36 8.27
CA VAL A 478 -15.26 -14.06 8.41
C VAL A 478 -14.96 -13.47 7.04
N CYS A 479 -14.39 -14.26 6.11
CA CYS A 479 -14.12 -13.83 4.74
C CYS A 479 -15.39 -13.38 4.02
N SER A 480 -16.48 -14.15 4.17
CA SER A 480 -17.73 -13.86 3.48
C SER A 480 -18.44 -12.62 4.05
N VAL A 481 -18.54 -12.50 5.38
CA VAL A 481 -19.23 -11.36 6.02
C VAL A 481 -18.43 -10.07 5.85
N PHE A 482 -17.10 -10.11 6.03
CA PHE A 482 -16.27 -8.95 5.80
C PHE A 482 -16.20 -8.59 4.32
N GLY A 483 -16.02 -9.56 3.44
CA GLY A 483 -16.00 -9.37 1.99
C GLY A 483 -17.33 -8.80 1.46
N ALA A 484 -18.46 -9.25 2.00
CA ALA A 484 -19.77 -8.68 1.68
C ALA A 484 -19.87 -7.21 2.11
N TRP A 485 -19.45 -6.87 3.33
CA TRP A 485 -19.43 -5.49 3.78
C TRP A 485 -18.46 -4.64 2.95
N TRP A 486 -17.29 -5.16 2.63
CA TRP A 486 -16.31 -4.52 1.76
C TRP A 486 -16.87 -4.24 0.36
N ALA A 487 -17.53 -5.23 -0.26
CA ALA A 487 -18.18 -5.04 -1.56
C ALA A 487 -19.30 -4.01 -1.51
N ALA A 488 -20.10 -3.99 -0.43
CA ALA A 488 -21.12 -2.96 -0.18
C ALA A 488 -20.49 -1.56 -0.03
N CYS A 489 -19.27 -1.43 0.53
CA CYS A 489 -18.58 -0.14 0.63
C CYS A 489 -18.31 0.48 -0.74
N LEU A 490 -17.99 -0.32 -1.76
CA LEU A 490 -17.71 0.16 -3.12
C LEU A 490 -18.93 0.87 -3.76
N VAL A 491 -20.13 0.41 -3.41
CA VAL A 491 -21.43 0.95 -3.90
C VAL A 491 -22.25 1.59 -2.77
N LYS A 492 -21.58 2.11 -1.75
CA LYS A 492 -22.25 2.71 -0.58
C LYS A 492 -23.26 3.77 -0.95
N ALA A 493 -22.96 4.62 -1.91
CA ALA A 493 -23.85 5.68 -2.35
C ALA A 493 -25.19 5.13 -2.90
N GLN A 494 -25.11 4.10 -3.71
CA GLN A 494 -26.26 3.44 -4.29
C GLN A 494 -27.11 2.76 -3.19
N ILE A 495 -26.46 2.10 -2.23
CA ILE A 495 -27.15 1.51 -1.06
C ILE A 495 -27.84 2.59 -0.23
N MET A 496 -27.19 3.73 0.00
CA MET A 496 -27.78 4.86 0.72
C MET A 496 -28.99 5.49 0.01
N GLY A 497 -29.12 5.29 -1.30
CA GLY A 497 -30.35 5.61 -2.05
C GLY A 497 -31.52 4.69 -1.72
N LEU A 498 -31.27 3.52 -1.16
CA LEU A 498 -32.29 2.50 -0.78
C LEU A 498 -32.48 2.42 0.73
N SER A 499 -31.47 2.76 1.51
CA SER A 499 -31.38 2.62 2.96
C SER A 499 -31.25 3.97 3.67
N SER A 500 -31.75 4.05 4.90
CA SER A 500 -31.57 5.23 5.76
C SER A 500 -30.22 5.25 6.48
N LEU A 501 -29.43 4.17 6.38
CA LEU A 501 -28.11 4.06 7.02
C LEU A 501 -27.20 3.11 6.23
N PHE A 502 -25.90 3.32 6.40
CA PHE A 502 -24.86 2.34 6.03
C PHE A 502 -24.15 1.84 7.29
N PRO A 503 -24.13 0.51 7.53
CA PRO A 503 -23.56 -0.02 8.77
C PRO A 503 -22.04 0.14 8.81
N PHE A 504 -21.51 0.44 10.00
CA PHE A 504 -20.09 0.28 10.27
C PHE A 504 -19.77 -1.12 10.77
N MET A 505 -18.51 -1.54 10.62
CA MET A 505 -18.05 -2.84 11.09
C MET A 505 -17.15 -2.70 12.31
N ALA A 506 -17.30 -3.60 13.28
CA ALA A 506 -16.41 -3.71 14.43
C ALA A 506 -15.94 -5.15 14.61
N ILE A 507 -14.65 -5.29 14.84
CA ILE A 507 -13.96 -6.56 15.06
C ILE A 507 -13.23 -6.50 16.40
N GLU A 508 -13.70 -7.28 17.35
CA GLU A 508 -13.00 -7.48 18.63
C GLU A 508 -12.36 -8.87 18.59
N ALA A 509 -11.05 -8.92 18.67
CA ALA A 509 -10.31 -10.17 18.59
C ALA A 509 -9.04 -10.12 19.42
N MET A 510 -8.63 -11.26 19.97
CA MET A 510 -7.39 -11.38 20.75
C MET A 510 -6.16 -11.07 19.89
N SER A 511 -5.05 -10.73 20.55
CA SER A 511 -3.75 -10.60 19.86
C SER A 511 -3.38 -11.89 19.15
N GLY A 512 -2.75 -11.77 17.97
CA GLY A 512 -2.34 -12.92 17.15
C GLY A 512 -3.44 -13.54 16.27
N THR A 513 -4.66 -12.98 16.23
CA THR A 513 -5.72 -13.45 15.33
C THR A 513 -5.64 -12.89 13.91
N GLY A 514 -4.61 -12.06 13.60
CA GLY A 514 -4.43 -11.43 12.28
C GLY A 514 -5.36 -10.24 12.03
N LYS A 515 -5.89 -9.59 13.09
CA LYS A 515 -6.81 -8.44 12.97
C LYS A 515 -6.16 -7.22 12.31
N SER A 516 -4.86 -6.96 12.55
CA SER A 516 -4.19 -5.73 12.08
C SER A 516 -3.25 -5.96 10.89
N GLU A 517 -2.68 -7.14 10.70
CA GLU A 517 -1.61 -7.40 9.72
C GLU A 517 -1.93 -8.57 8.76
N GLY A 518 -3.16 -8.93 8.55
CA GLY A 518 -3.53 -10.07 7.72
C GLY A 518 -4.63 -9.73 6.74
N PHE A 519 -5.62 -10.61 6.70
CA PHE A 519 -6.76 -10.55 5.80
C PHE A 519 -7.43 -9.16 5.73
N PHE A 520 -7.72 -8.54 6.88
CA PHE A 520 -8.42 -7.24 6.93
C PHE A 520 -7.59 -6.13 6.31
N GLN A 521 -6.27 -6.12 6.57
CA GLN A 521 -5.35 -5.17 5.96
C GLN A 521 -5.33 -5.28 4.44
N LEU A 522 -5.25 -6.50 3.92
CA LEU A 522 -5.25 -6.75 2.48
C LEU A 522 -6.55 -6.26 1.84
N MET A 523 -7.70 -6.59 2.43
CA MET A 523 -9.01 -6.15 1.95
C MET A 523 -9.16 -4.63 1.96
N VAL A 524 -8.66 -3.94 2.99
CA VAL A 524 -8.70 -2.48 3.06
C VAL A 524 -7.78 -1.85 2.00
N ARG A 525 -6.62 -2.46 1.71
CA ARG A 525 -5.77 -2.04 0.59
C ARG A 525 -6.45 -2.23 -0.77
N LEU A 526 -7.18 -3.32 -0.97
CA LEU A 526 -8.00 -3.53 -2.17
C LEU A 526 -9.16 -2.53 -2.31
N ASN A 527 -9.55 -1.83 -1.25
CA ASN A 527 -10.50 -0.71 -1.30
C ASN A 527 -9.83 0.63 -1.67
N GLY A 528 -8.54 0.64 -1.99
CA GLY A 528 -7.81 1.84 -2.41
C GLY A 528 -6.94 2.49 -1.32
N ALA A 529 -6.81 1.91 -0.12
CA ALA A 529 -5.95 2.46 0.92
C ALA A 529 -4.47 2.28 0.54
N THR A 530 -3.72 3.40 0.49
CA THR A 530 -2.28 3.41 0.19
C THR A 530 -1.43 3.22 1.44
N LYS A 531 -1.91 3.75 2.56
CA LYS A 531 -1.28 3.59 3.88
C LYS A 531 -2.36 3.30 4.91
N LEU A 532 -2.02 2.44 5.86
CA LEU A 532 -2.88 2.13 7.00
C LEU A 532 -2.30 2.91 8.18
N GLY A 533 -3.09 3.84 8.71
CA GLY A 533 -2.68 4.64 9.87
C GLY A 533 -2.89 3.85 11.15
N SER A 534 -1.88 3.85 12.03
CA SER A 534 -2.05 3.58 13.45
C SER A 534 -2.08 4.93 14.16
N GLN A 535 -2.93 5.08 15.17
CA GLN A 535 -3.02 6.23 16.07
C GLN A 535 -3.16 7.60 15.36
N GLN A 536 -4.36 7.92 14.94
CA GLN A 536 -4.72 9.25 14.45
C GLN A 536 -5.53 10.00 15.52
N THR A 537 -5.52 11.33 15.45
CA THR A 537 -6.39 12.14 16.31
C THR A 537 -7.85 12.07 15.87
N ALA A 538 -8.80 12.31 16.76
CA ALA A 538 -10.23 12.38 16.42
C ALA A 538 -10.53 13.39 15.28
N ALA A 539 -9.74 14.46 15.17
CA ALA A 539 -9.88 15.44 14.09
C ALA A 539 -9.45 14.86 12.75
N SER A 540 -8.33 14.12 12.71
CA SER A 540 -7.85 13.43 11.50
C SER A 540 -8.84 12.38 11.03
N PHE A 541 -9.38 11.54 11.92
CA PHE A 541 -10.43 10.58 11.55
C PHE A 541 -11.68 11.23 10.95
N ARG A 542 -12.07 12.42 11.47
CA ARG A 542 -13.20 13.16 10.93
C ARG A 542 -12.92 13.65 9.51
N ASP A 543 -11.72 14.15 9.27
CA ASP A 543 -11.30 14.59 7.93
C ASP A 543 -11.27 13.39 6.95
N SER A 544 -10.75 12.22 7.37
CA SER A 544 -10.81 10.98 6.58
C SER A 544 -12.25 10.50 6.32
N MET A 545 -13.14 10.54 7.35
CA MET A 545 -14.55 10.19 7.18
C MET A 545 -15.29 11.13 6.21
N ALA A 546 -14.78 12.33 5.98
CA ALA A 546 -15.37 13.30 5.06
C ALA A 546 -14.81 13.20 3.63
N ALA A 547 -13.67 12.52 3.45
CA ALA A 547 -12.90 12.59 2.22
C ALA A 547 -13.43 11.68 1.12
N ASN A 548 -13.87 10.47 1.45
CA ASN A 548 -14.23 9.46 0.46
C ASN A 548 -15.50 8.68 0.86
N ARG A 549 -16.49 8.67 0.00
CA ARG A 549 -17.82 8.05 0.24
C ARG A 549 -17.77 6.51 0.24
N SER A 550 -16.77 5.91 -0.39
CA SER A 550 -16.61 4.46 -0.53
C SER A 550 -15.29 3.95 0.08
N GLY A 551 -14.36 4.85 0.42
CA GLY A 551 -13.09 4.52 1.03
C GLY A 551 -13.24 4.15 2.49
N ILE A 552 -12.77 2.97 2.88
CA ILE A 552 -12.86 2.48 4.25
C ILE A 552 -11.92 3.29 5.16
N VAL A 553 -12.47 3.92 6.19
CA VAL A 553 -11.69 4.51 7.29
C VAL A 553 -11.51 3.46 8.36
N TRP A 554 -10.28 3.01 8.54
CA TRP A 554 -9.93 2.00 9.53
C TRP A 554 -9.35 2.66 10.78
N ILE A 555 -9.93 2.31 11.93
CA ILE A 555 -9.52 2.78 13.26
C ILE A 555 -9.12 1.54 14.06
N ASP A 556 -7.82 1.39 14.31
CA ASP A 556 -7.24 0.27 15.04
C ASP A 556 -6.84 0.71 16.46
N ASP A 557 -7.09 -0.16 17.45
CA ASP A 557 -6.72 -0.02 18.88
C ASP A 557 -7.04 1.37 19.47
N LEU A 558 -8.32 1.70 19.53
CA LEU A 558 -8.82 3.02 19.95
C LEU A 558 -8.78 3.22 21.47
N ASP A 559 -7.91 4.12 21.94
CA ASP A 559 -7.76 4.44 23.38
C ASP A 559 -8.87 5.37 23.94
N ASP A 560 -9.33 6.38 23.15
CA ASP A 560 -10.36 7.35 23.54
C ASP A 560 -11.60 7.28 22.63
N ALA A 561 -12.38 6.25 22.86
CA ALA A 561 -13.51 5.88 22.01
C ALA A 561 -14.68 6.87 22.04
N ALA A 562 -14.95 7.53 23.14
CA ALA A 562 -16.19 8.29 23.34
C ALA A 562 -16.39 9.45 22.34
N ARG A 563 -15.30 10.12 21.94
CA ARG A 563 -15.33 11.26 21.00
C ARG A 563 -15.58 10.83 19.57
N ILE A 564 -15.12 9.64 19.17
CA ILE A 564 -15.21 9.14 17.81
C ILE A 564 -16.56 8.48 17.54
N TYR A 565 -17.19 7.84 18.53
CA TYR A 565 -18.47 7.17 18.35
C TYR A 565 -19.58 8.07 17.82
N GLN A 566 -19.58 9.36 18.22
CA GLN A 566 -20.55 10.30 17.70
C GLN A 566 -20.30 10.62 16.20
N ASP A 567 -19.04 10.71 15.79
CA ASP A 567 -18.68 10.95 14.39
C ASP A 567 -18.99 9.73 13.53
N ILE A 568 -18.73 8.50 14.02
CA ILE A 568 -19.11 7.25 13.36
C ILE A 568 -20.63 7.20 13.16
N ARG A 569 -21.43 7.54 14.18
CA ARG A 569 -22.89 7.61 14.05
C ARG A 569 -23.33 8.60 12.99
N THR A 570 -22.64 9.71 12.87
CA THR A 570 -22.89 10.74 11.85
C THR A 570 -22.56 10.19 10.45
N ALA A 571 -21.42 9.50 10.29
CA ALA A 571 -20.98 8.90 9.04
C ALA A 571 -21.93 7.78 8.53
N THR A 572 -22.54 7.00 9.45
CA THR A 572 -23.49 5.94 9.06
C THR A 572 -24.75 6.48 8.38
N ASN A 573 -25.14 7.72 8.64
CA ASN A 573 -26.31 8.38 8.03
C ASN A 573 -25.91 9.44 7.00
N GLU A 574 -24.62 9.56 6.67
CA GLU A 574 -24.07 10.61 5.80
C GLU A 574 -24.52 12.04 6.20
N SER A 575 -24.54 12.32 7.50
CA SER A 575 -25.01 13.58 8.05
C SER A 575 -23.89 14.61 8.19
N TYR A 576 -24.28 15.87 8.41
CA TYR A 576 -23.35 16.96 8.58
C TYR A 576 -22.86 17.09 10.03
N ARG A 577 -21.60 17.43 10.20
CA ARG A 577 -21.00 17.81 11.46
C ARG A 577 -20.41 19.21 11.36
N SER A 578 -20.82 20.13 12.25
CA SER A 578 -20.24 21.45 12.29
C SER A 578 -18.92 21.45 13.03
N LYS A 579 -17.92 22.08 12.42
CA LYS A 579 -16.59 22.34 13.01
C LYS A 579 -16.40 23.85 13.10
N LYS A 580 -15.85 24.35 14.21
CA LYS A 580 -15.48 25.76 14.33
C LYS A 580 -14.36 26.03 13.30
N GLY A 581 -14.55 27.01 12.43
CA GLY A 581 -13.53 27.42 11.46
C GLY A 581 -12.28 27.95 12.14
N THR A 582 -11.16 27.85 11.47
CA THR A 582 -9.88 28.42 11.90
C THR A 582 -9.91 29.95 11.85
N ASP A 583 -10.74 30.52 11.00
CA ASP A 583 -11.00 31.96 10.93
C ASP A 583 -12.09 32.30 11.92
N HIS A 584 -11.87 33.30 12.72
CA HIS A 584 -12.63 33.70 13.94
C HIS A 584 -14.16 33.85 13.73
N PHE A 585 -14.71 33.69 12.54
CA PHE A 585 -16.09 34.05 12.19
C PHE A 585 -16.92 33.00 11.47
N GLY A 586 -16.55 31.73 11.43
CA GLY A 586 -17.38 30.73 10.73
C GLY A 586 -17.38 29.33 11.36
N SER A 587 -18.49 28.63 11.26
CA SER A 587 -18.55 27.18 11.42
C SER A 587 -18.57 26.52 10.04
N VAL A 588 -17.59 25.64 9.77
CA VAL A 588 -17.60 24.82 8.57
C VAL A 588 -18.40 23.55 8.87
N SER A 589 -19.43 23.28 8.11
CA SER A 589 -20.18 22.02 8.17
C SER A 589 -19.59 21.01 7.20
N VAL A 590 -19.15 19.89 7.73
CA VAL A 590 -18.54 18.81 6.93
C VAL A 590 -19.47 17.60 6.96
N ARG A 591 -19.77 17.04 5.78
CA ARG A 591 -20.55 15.80 5.65
C ARG A 591 -19.63 14.61 5.86
N LEU A 592 -19.93 13.75 6.84
CA LEU A 592 -19.20 12.53 7.09
C LEU A 592 -19.84 11.39 6.29
N VAL A 593 -19.06 10.73 5.44
CA VAL A 593 -19.59 9.81 4.42
C VAL A 593 -18.91 8.47 4.33
N ALA A 594 -17.69 8.33 4.88
CA ALA A 594 -16.93 7.09 4.74
C ALA A 594 -17.55 5.90 5.48
N PRO A 595 -17.43 4.67 4.97
CA PRO A 595 -17.63 3.47 5.77
C PRO A 595 -16.51 3.36 6.82
N VAL A 596 -16.83 2.88 8.02
CA VAL A 596 -15.88 2.82 9.15
C VAL A 596 -15.67 1.37 9.58
N LEU A 597 -14.41 0.99 9.72
CA LEU A 597 -13.95 -0.26 10.32
C LEU A 597 -13.28 0.06 11.67
N LEU A 598 -13.76 -0.58 12.73
CA LEU A 598 -13.13 -0.56 14.06
C LEU A 598 -12.49 -1.92 14.32
N THR A 599 -11.24 -1.93 14.78
CA THR A 599 -10.58 -3.15 15.24
C THR A 599 -9.91 -2.90 16.59
N GLY A 600 -9.84 -3.93 17.44
CA GLY A 600 -9.18 -3.84 18.73
C GLY A 600 -9.30 -5.15 19.54
N GLU A 601 -8.54 -5.27 20.61
CA GLU A 601 -8.72 -6.36 21.59
C GLU A 601 -10.00 -6.14 22.41
N ALA A 602 -10.31 -4.88 22.67
CA ALA A 602 -11.57 -4.41 23.24
C ALA A 602 -11.90 -3.07 22.61
N LEU A 603 -13.20 -2.78 22.47
CA LEU A 603 -13.69 -1.47 22.02
C LEU A 603 -14.40 -0.76 23.17
N PRO A 604 -13.65 0.02 23.99
CA PRO A 604 -14.15 0.58 25.24
C PRO A 604 -15.42 1.42 25.03
N GLY A 605 -16.46 1.16 25.85
CA GLY A 605 -17.70 1.92 25.82
C GLY A 605 -18.58 1.74 24.56
N LEU A 606 -18.21 0.91 23.59
CA LEU A 606 -19.04 0.65 22.40
C LEU A 606 -20.36 -0.02 22.79
N SER A 607 -20.32 -0.96 23.73
CA SER A 607 -21.51 -1.65 24.24
C SER A 607 -22.50 -0.73 24.95
N ASP A 608 -22.06 0.44 25.43
CA ASP A 608 -22.89 1.41 26.11
C ASP A 608 -23.58 2.40 25.13
N GLN A 609 -23.18 2.35 23.86
CA GLN A 609 -23.68 3.20 22.78
C GLN A 609 -24.86 2.54 22.04
N THR A 610 -26.03 2.43 22.68
CA THR A 610 -27.22 1.77 22.08
C THR A 610 -27.55 2.22 20.67
N ALA A 611 -27.38 3.52 20.36
CA ALA A 611 -27.61 4.06 19.02
C ALA A 611 -26.60 3.63 17.96
N LEU A 612 -25.40 3.19 18.38
CA LEU A 612 -24.41 2.61 17.48
C LEU A 612 -24.65 1.12 17.26
N LEU A 613 -25.13 0.40 18.26
CA LEU A 613 -25.40 -1.03 18.15
C LEU A 613 -26.42 -1.35 17.03
N ASP A 614 -27.41 -0.47 16.82
CA ASP A 614 -28.35 -0.58 15.69
C ASP A 614 -27.68 -0.50 14.31
N ARG A 615 -26.49 0.09 14.24
CA ARG A 615 -25.75 0.39 13.02
C ARG A 615 -24.49 -0.47 12.89
N LEU A 616 -24.21 -1.28 13.89
CA LEU A 616 -23.02 -2.10 14.01
C LEU A 616 -23.21 -3.47 13.36
N ILE A 617 -22.27 -3.86 12.50
CA ILE A 617 -21.98 -5.25 12.18
C ILE A 617 -20.81 -5.68 13.08
N ARG A 618 -21.10 -6.51 14.06
CA ARG A 618 -20.07 -7.09 14.92
C ARG A 618 -19.62 -8.41 14.33
N LEU A 619 -18.35 -8.51 14.01
CA LEU A 619 -17.76 -9.72 13.45
C LEU A 619 -16.77 -10.31 14.45
N ASP A 620 -17.08 -11.52 14.92
CA ASP A 620 -16.21 -12.28 15.79
C ASP A 620 -15.21 -13.08 14.95
N VAL A 621 -13.92 -13.01 15.28
CA VAL A 621 -12.86 -13.74 14.60
C VAL A 621 -12.46 -14.95 15.45
N PRO A 622 -12.66 -16.18 14.97
CA PRO A 622 -12.31 -17.37 15.73
C PRO A 622 -10.79 -17.47 15.91
N PRO A 623 -10.33 -18.07 17.03
CA PRO A 623 -8.93 -18.42 17.21
C PRO A 623 -8.43 -19.32 16.07
N ALA A 624 -7.15 -19.25 15.73
CA ALA A 624 -6.58 -19.95 14.58
C ALA A 624 -6.92 -21.45 14.55
N LYS A 625 -6.92 -22.11 15.71
CA LYS A 625 -7.27 -23.54 15.87
C LYS A 625 -8.74 -23.89 15.56
N ASP A 626 -9.63 -22.91 15.61
CA ASP A 626 -11.09 -23.12 15.48
C ASP A 626 -11.61 -22.62 14.12
N ARG A 627 -10.72 -22.13 13.25
CA ARG A 627 -11.07 -21.63 11.92
C ARG A 627 -11.51 -22.75 11.00
N LYS A 628 -12.45 -22.45 10.13
CA LYS A 628 -12.97 -23.36 9.10
C LYS A 628 -12.72 -22.80 7.72
N SER A 629 -12.16 -23.62 6.83
CA SER A 629 -11.96 -23.30 5.44
C SER A 629 -12.43 -24.44 4.54
N LYS A 630 -13.23 -24.12 3.55
CA LYS A 630 -13.60 -25.06 2.48
C LYS A 630 -12.48 -25.26 1.47
N HIS A 631 -11.44 -24.44 1.50
CA HIS A 631 -10.31 -24.49 0.58
C HIS A 631 -9.15 -25.37 1.10
N GLY A 632 -9.29 -26.00 2.26
CA GLY A 632 -8.28 -26.84 2.90
C GLY A 632 -7.51 -26.12 4.01
N ASP A 633 -6.19 -26.31 4.05
CA ASP A 633 -5.34 -25.68 5.06
C ASP A 633 -5.31 -24.15 4.89
N TYR A 634 -5.33 -23.44 6.02
CA TYR A 634 -5.22 -21.99 6.01
C TYR A 634 -3.85 -21.55 5.50
N PRO A 635 -3.79 -20.50 4.67
CA PRO A 635 -2.55 -19.87 4.31
C PRO A 635 -1.78 -19.46 5.57
N GLN A 636 -0.49 -19.78 5.56
CA GLN A 636 0.42 -19.38 6.63
C GLN A 636 0.82 -17.91 6.45
N TRP A 637 1.47 -17.33 7.45
CA TRP A 637 1.99 -15.96 7.36
C TRP A 637 2.89 -15.73 6.15
N ASP A 638 3.67 -16.73 5.78
CA ASP A 638 4.55 -16.68 4.60
C ASP A 638 3.76 -16.52 3.28
N ASP A 639 2.57 -17.12 3.16
CA ASP A 639 1.72 -16.97 1.97
C ASP A 639 1.18 -15.55 1.86
N ILE A 640 0.82 -14.93 2.98
CA ILE A 640 0.40 -13.51 3.03
C ILE A 640 1.55 -12.59 2.62
N GLN A 641 2.77 -12.86 3.10
CA GLN A 641 3.96 -12.10 2.72
C GLN A 641 4.32 -12.30 1.24
N ASP A 642 4.14 -13.51 0.70
CA ASP A 642 4.33 -13.78 -0.72
C ASP A 642 3.35 -12.98 -1.58
N LEU A 643 2.06 -12.96 -1.24
CA LEU A 643 1.09 -12.11 -1.92
C LEU A 643 1.50 -10.61 -1.88
N GLN A 644 1.90 -10.13 -0.71
CA GLN A 644 2.34 -8.73 -0.56
C GLN A 644 3.60 -8.43 -1.38
N SER A 645 4.49 -9.41 -1.54
CA SER A 645 5.70 -9.28 -2.36
C SER A 645 5.38 -9.26 -3.86
N ARG A 646 4.43 -10.08 -4.31
CA ARG A 646 3.94 -10.09 -5.70
C ARG A 646 3.14 -8.82 -6.03
N HIS A 647 2.44 -8.26 -5.05
CA HIS A 647 1.60 -7.09 -5.21
C HIS A 647 1.89 -6.05 -4.11
N PRO A 648 3.02 -5.34 -4.15
CA PRO A 648 3.41 -4.40 -3.09
C PRO A 648 2.42 -3.24 -2.96
N GLU A 649 1.73 -2.88 -4.04
CA GLU A 649 0.76 -1.80 -4.12
C GLU A 649 -0.63 -2.33 -4.52
N LEU A 650 -1.23 -3.17 -3.66
CA LEU A 650 -2.57 -3.76 -3.88
C LEU A 650 -3.66 -2.73 -4.22
N TRP A 651 -3.52 -1.50 -3.72
CA TRP A 651 -4.45 -0.41 -4.01
C TRP A 651 -4.54 -0.08 -5.50
N ARG A 652 -3.53 -0.43 -6.31
CA ARG A 652 -3.55 -0.22 -7.76
C ARG A 652 -4.56 -1.09 -8.50
N LEU A 653 -5.13 -2.10 -7.84
CA LEU A 653 -6.21 -2.93 -8.37
C LEU A 653 -7.60 -2.38 -8.03
N SER A 654 -7.71 -1.39 -7.13
CA SER A 654 -8.97 -0.95 -6.54
C SER A 654 -9.96 -0.36 -7.54
N GLY A 655 -9.48 0.26 -8.60
CA GLY A 655 -10.32 0.80 -9.68
C GLY A 655 -11.13 -0.29 -10.38
N TRP A 656 -10.54 -1.48 -10.60
CA TRP A 656 -11.24 -2.64 -11.16
C TRP A 656 -12.41 -3.09 -10.29
N TYR A 657 -12.23 -3.10 -8.96
CA TYR A 657 -13.30 -3.50 -8.05
C TYR A 657 -14.44 -2.48 -8.02
N VAL A 658 -14.13 -1.18 -8.03
CA VAL A 658 -15.14 -0.12 -8.14
C VAL A 658 -15.92 -0.27 -9.44
N GLN A 659 -15.24 -0.38 -10.58
CA GLN A 659 -15.86 -0.56 -11.89
C GLN A 659 -16.79 -1.77 -11.92
N LYS A 660 -16.32 -2.93 -11.46
CA LYS A 660 -17.12 -4.16 -11.47
C LYS A 660 -18.27 -4.13 -10.49
N ALA A 661 -18.08 -3.49 -9.34
CA ALA A 661 -19.18 -3.26 -8.40
C ALA A 661 -20.28 -2.40 -9.02
N LEU A 662 -19.92 -1.34 -9.73
CA LEU A 662 -20.88 -0.50 -10.48
C LEU A 662 -21.54 -1.29 -11.63
N HIS A 663 -20.78 -2.07 -12.37
CA HIS A 663 -21.27 -2.91 -13.46
C HIS A 663 -22.30 -3.95 -12.98
N PHE A 664 -22.05 -4.61 -11.86
CA PHE A 664 -22.94 -5.63 -11.31
C PHE A 664 -24.07 -5.06 -10.44
N TRP A 665 -23.98 -3.80 -10.02
CA TRP A 665 -24.99 -3.18 -9.17
C TRP A 665 -26.44 -3.31 -9.69
N PRO A 666 -26.74 -3.06 -10.98
CA PRO A 666 -28.11 -3.19 -11.49
C PRO A 666 -28.71 -4.58 -11.31
N HIS A 667 -27.88 -5.64 -11.29
CA HIS A 667 -28.33 -7.01 -11.10
C HIS A 667 -28.77 -7.32 -9.66
N VAL A 668 -28.28 -6.55 -8.68
CA VAL A 668 -28.61 -6.75 -7.27
C VAL A 668 -29.57 -5.68 -6.72
N ALA A 669 -29.55 -4.47 -7.25
CA ALA A 669 -30.32 -3.33 -6.73
C ALA A 669 -31.83 -3.63 -6.56
N GLY A 670 -32.43 -4.32 -7.52
CA GLY A 670 -33.84 -4.71 -7.49
C GLY A 670 -34.25 -5.66 -6.34
N GLN A 671 -33.25 -6.32 -5.72
CA GLN A 671 -33.47 -7.32 -4.67
C GLN A 671 -33.64 -6.70 -3.27
N TRP A 672 -33.37 -5.40 -3.09
CA TRP A 672 -33.38 -4.74 -1.79
C TRP A 672 -34.62 -5.04 -0.93
N LYS A 673 -35.80 -4.90 -1.50
CA LYS A 673 -37.06 -5.13 -0.77
C LYS A 673 -37.19 -6.55 -0.25
N THR A 674 -36.77 -7.53 -1.04
CA THR A 674 -36.79 -8.96 -0.67
C THR A 674 -35.76 -9.27 0.40
N LEU A 675 -34.56 -8.72 0.28
CA LEU A 675 -33.45 -8.98 1.19
C LEU A 675 -33.62 -8.29 2.55
N ARG A 676 -34.38 -7.23 2.60
CA ARG A 676 -34.62 -6.46 3.82
C ARG A 676 -35.53 -7.21 4.82
N MET A 677 -36.38 -8.10 4.38
CA MET A 677 -37.27 -9.00 5.14
C MET A 677 -38.20 -8.32 6.17
N SER A 678 -37.80 -7.24 6.81
CA SER A 678 -38.54 -6.51 7.83
C SER A 678 -38.32 -4.99 7.73
N SER A 679 -38.87 -4.20 8.65
CA SER A 679 -38.62 -2.76 8.71
C SER A 679 -37.65 -2.41 9.83
N GLY A 680 -37.02 -1.23 9.73
CA GLY A 680 -36.11 -0.70 10.76
C GLY A 680 -34.62 -0.83 10.40
N ARG A 681 -33.79 -0.24 11.24
CA ARG A 681 -32.34 -0.13 11.03
C ARG A 681 -31.62 -1.46 11.00
N HIS A 682 -32.06 -2.39 11.85
CA HIS A 682 -31.51 -3.74 11.87
C HIS A 682 -31.71 -4.46 10.54
N ALA A 683 -32.92 -4.36 9.98
CA ALA A 683 -33.24 -4.92 8.67
C ALA A 683 -32.41 -4.26 7.56
N ASP A 684 -32.24 -2.94 7.60
CA ASP A 684 -31.40 -2.21 6.65
C ASP A 684 -29.93 -2.68 6.71
N LYS A 685 -29.41 -2.88 7.93
CA LYS A 685 -28.04 -3.40 8.17
C LYS A 685 -27.84 -4.78 7.55
N LEU A 686 -28.75 -5.72 7.80
CA LEU A 686 -28.66 -7.09 7.26
C LEU A 686 -28.88 -7.11 5.74
N ALA A 687 -29.80 -6.29 5.24
CA ALA A 687 -30.02 -6.15 3.80
C ALA A 687 -28.76 -5.61 3.09
N THR A 688 -28.06 -4.66 3.68
CA THR A 688 -26.78 -4.15 3.17
C THR A 688 -25.75 -5.28 3.01
N LEU A 689 -25.59 -6.14 4.04
CA LEU A 689 -24.70 -7.29 3.95
C LEU A 689 -25.11 -8.28 2.86
N ARG A 690 -26.40 -8.61 2.79
CA ARG A 690 -26.93 -9.53 1.78
C ARG A 690 -26.74 -9.01 0.36
N MET A 691 -26.90 -7.69 0.16
CA MET A 691 -26.60 -7.04 -1.13
C MET A 691 -25.11 -7.15 -1.47
N GLY A 692 -24.25 -6.84 -0.50
CA GLY A 692 -22.82 -6.95 -0.66
C GLY A 692 -22.34 -8.38 -0.94
N ALA A 693 -22.96 -9.40 -0.32
CA ALA A 693 -22.62 -10.79 -0.57
C ALA A 693 -22.93 -11.21 -2.01
N ARG A 694 -24.11 -10.83 -2.54
CA ARG A 694 -24.47 -11.07 -3.94
C ARG A 694 -23.55 -10.37 -4.91
N LEU A 695 -23.16 -9.13 -4.57
CA LEU A 695 -22.19 -8.39 -5.36
C LEU A 695 -20.81 -9.07 -5.32
N LEU A 696 -20.38 -9.54 -4.14
CA LEU A 696 -19.13 -10.27 -3.99
C LEU A 696 -19.11 -11.56 -4.82
N ASP A 697 -20.21 -12.34 -4.79
CA ASP A 697 -20.34 -13.55 -5.61
C ASP A 697 -20.27 -13.25 -7.11
N LEU A 698 -20.87 -12.15 -7.58
CA LEU A 698 -20.74 -11.73 -8.98
C LEU A 698 -19.31 -11.28 -9.32
N MET A 699 -18.61 -10.64 -8.40
CA MET A 699 -17.24 -10.20 -8.60
C MET A 699 -16.25 -11.36 -8.57
N THR A 700 -16.45 -12.34 -7.70
CA THR A 700 -15.59 -13.53 -7.61
C THR A 700 -15.99 -14.61 -8.63
N GLY A 701 -17.25 -14.69 -8.99
CA GLY A 701 -17.84 -15.77 -9.80
C GLY A 701 -18.05 -17.07 -9.00
N ASP A 702 -18.05 -17.01 -7.64
CA ASP A 702 -18.05 -18.22 -6.80
C ASP A 702 -19.47 -18.62 -6.35
N GLY A 703 -20.33 -17.79 -5.88
CA GLY A 703 -21.72 -18.07 -5.50
C GLY A 703 -21.96 -18.59 -4.07
N TRP A 704 -20.91 -18.80 -3.25
CA TRP A 704 -21.05 -19.35 -1.89
C TRP A 704 -21.06 -18.30 -0.78
N HIS A 705 -20.58 -17.09 -1.05
CA HIS A 705 -20.55 -16.01 -0.07
C HIS A 705 -21.97 -15.59 0.34
N THR A 706 -22.91 -15.59 -0.60
CA THR A 706 -24.32 -15.32 -0.34
C THR A 706 -24.91 -16.31 0.67
N GLU A 707 -24.65 -17.62 0.52
CA GLU A 707 -25.14 -18.65 1.43
C GLU A 707 -24.58 -18.44 2.86
N MET A 708 -23.26 -18.21 2.96
CA MET A 708 -22.61 -17.95 4.24
C MET A 708 -23.15 -16.71 4.95
N VAL A 709 -23.34 -15.62 4.21
CA VAL A 709 -23.85 -14.37 4.77
C VAL A 709 -25.35 -14.49 5.13
N ASP A 710 -26.16 -15.14 4.31
CA ASP A 710 -27.59 -15.38 4.61
C ASP A 710 -27.73 -16.25 5.87
N GLY A 711 -26.89 -17.31 6.01
CA GLY A 711 -26.80 -18.11 7.22
C GLY A 711 -26.40 -17.28 8.44
N TRP A 712 -25.31 -16.51 8.36
CA TRP A 712 -24.86 -15.63 9.41
C TRP A 712 -25.92 -14.60 9.82
N CYS A 713 -26.59 -13.96 8.83
CA CYS A 713 -27.68 -13.01 9.06
C CYS A 713 -28.88 -13.65 9.78
N GLY A 714 -29.13 -14.93 9.53
CA GLY A 714 -30.22 -15.67 10.18
C GLY A 714 -30.03 -15.81 11.70
N TYR A 715 -28.80 -15.77 12.18
CA TYR A 715 -28.49 -15.84 13.62
C TYR A 715 -28.44 -14.45 14.30
N GLN A 716 -28.59 -13.36 13.54
CA GLN A 716 -28.52 -12.01 14.10
C GLN A 716 -29.88 -11.59 14.65
N VAL A 717 -29.93 -11.39 15.96
CA VAL A 717 -31.13 -10.87 16.65
C VAL A 717 -31.16 -9.35 16.54
N ALA A 718 -32.36 -8.76 16.40
CA ALA A 718 -32.53 -7.31 16.40
C ALA A 718 -31.91 -6.68 17.68
N PRO A 719 -31.17 -5.55 17.56
CA PRO A 719 -30.44 -4.97 18.69
C PRO A 719 -31.31 -4.62 19.90
N GLU A 720 -32.58 -4.29 19.68
CA GLU A 720 -33.53 -4.01 20.76
C GLU A 720 -33.85 -5.24 21.59
N GLY A 721 -33.94 -6.42 20.97
CA GLY A 721 -33.95 -7.70 21.66
C GLY A 721 -32.57 -8.11 22.18
N ASP A 722 -31.51 -7.72 21.44
CA ASP A 722 -30.14 -8.10 21.73
C ASP A 722 -29.62 -7.48 23.02
N PHE A 723 -29.83 -6.18 23.24
CA PHE A 723 -29.36 -5.52 24.46
C PHE A 723 -30.06 -6.05 25.73
N LEU A 724 -31.38 -6.20 25.68
CA LEU A 724 -32.14 -6.71 26.82
C LEU A 724 -31.85 -8.21 27.03
N THR A 725 -31.84 -9.00 25.95
CA THR A 725 -31.66 -10.46 25.99
C THR A 725 -30.21 -10.90 26.15
N ASN A 726 -29.26 -10.24 25.52
CA ASN A 726 -27.85 -10.67 25.57
C ASN A 726 -27.05 -10.09 26.74
N ARG A 727 -27.53 -9.00 27.36
CA ARG A 727 -26.78 -8.32 28.43
C ARG A 727 -27.60 -8.15 29.72
N ILE A 728 -28.74 -7.52 29.64
CA ILE A 728 -29.45 -7.06 30.84
C ILE A 728 -30.10 -8.22 31.58
N LEU A 729 -30.93 -9.00 30.89
CA LEU A 729 -31.60 -10.15 31.53
C LEU A 729 -30.60 -11.24 31.99
N PRO A 730 -29.54 -11.57 31.20
CA PRO A 730 -28.50 -12.49 31.71
C PRO A 730 -27.79 -11.97 32.94
N GLU A 731 -27.45 -10.67 33.00
CA GLU A 731 -26.74 -10.07 34.11
C GLU A 731 -27.61 -10.04 35.36
N ILE A 732 -28.87 -9.64 35.27
CA ILE A 732 -29.79 -9.65 36.37
C ILE A 732 -30.00 -11.09 36.88
N TRP A 733 -30.20 -12.04 35.98
CA TRP A 733 -30.40 -13.45 36.36
C TRP A 733 -29.16 -14.05 37.02
N ARG A 734 -27.98 -13.78 36.50
CA ARG A 734 -26.71 -14.23 37.11
C ARG A 734 -26.51 -13.72 38.51
N ARG A 735 -26.82 -12.46 38.78
CA ARG A 735 -26.75 -11.87 40.12
C ARG A 735 -27.79 -12.46 41.08
N SER A 736 -28.84 -13.02 40.53
CA SER A 736 -29.93 -13.64 41.27
C SER A 736 -29.70 -15.13 41.62
N HIS A 737 -28.49 -15.63 41.50
CA HIS A 737 -28.07 -16.99 41.93
C HIS A 737 -28.77 -18.13 41.18
N PHE A 738 -29.06 -17.98 39.88
CA PHE A 738 -29.66 -19.02 39.04
C PHE A 738 -30.94 -19.67 39.58
N ASN A 739 -31.76 -18.92 40.27
CA ASN A 739 -32.99 -19.45 40.84
C ASN A 739 -34.03 -19.71 39.72
N ARG A 740 -34.54 -20.96 39.63
CA ARG A 740 -35.51 -21.38 38.61
C ARG A 740 -36.95 -21.10 39.01
N THR A 741 -37.20 -20.48 40.12
CA THR A 741 -38.54 -20.15 40.58
C THR A 741 -38.62 -18.71 41.09
N ALA A 742 -39.74 -18.06 40.87
CA ALA A 742 -39.99 -16.71 41.39
C ALA A 742 -40.04 -16.71 42.94
N ARG A 743 -40.29 -17.88 43.56
CA ARG A 743 -40.40 -18.03 44.97
C ARG A 743 -39.04 -17.94 45.65
N GLY A 744 -38.87 -16.96 46.52
CA GLY A 744 -37.59 -16.67 47.11
C GLY A 744 -36.60 -15.89 46.27
N HIS A 745 -37.01 -15.31 45.13
CA HIS A 745 -36.17 -14.59 44.23
C HIS A 745 -36.25 -13.07 44.48
N GLN A 746 -35.11 -12.40 44.58
CA GLN A 746 -35.01 -10.94 44.73
C GLN A 746 -34.69 -10.22 43.41
N GLY A 747 -34.70 -10.90 42.28
CA GLY A 747 -34.06 -10.39 41.05
C GLY A 747 -34.99 -10.03 39.90
N GLY A 748 -36.27 -10.20 40.00
CA GLY A 748 -37.21 -9.81 38.89
C GLY A 748 -36.98 -10.51 37.53
N VAL A 749 -36.04 -11.45 37.45
CA VAL A 749 -35.79 -12.31 36.28
C VAL A 749 -35.54 -13.73 36.80
N PHE A 750 -36.23 -14.71 36.23
CA PHE A 750 -36.00 -16.12 36.57
C PHE A 750 -36.27 -17.03 35.36
N VAL A 751 -35.87 -18.30 35.48
CA VAL A 751 -36.13 -19.33 34.44
C VAL A 751 -37.04 -20.40 35.05
N ASP A 752 -38.10 -20.76 34.32
CA ASP A 752 -39.00 -21.82 34.78
C ASP A 752 -38.48 -23.23 34.42
N ASN A 753 -39.28 -24.24 34.77
CA ASN A 753 -38.92 -25.66 34.50
C ASN A 753 -38.96 -26.05 33.01
N GLN A 754 -39.44 -25.17 32.17
CA GLN A 754 -39.49 -25.34 30.71
C GLN A 754 -38.39 -24.53 30.01
N ASP A 755 -37.43 -24.01 30.77
CA ASP A 755 -36.33 -23.13 30.30
C ASP A 755 -36.84 -21.84 29.64
N ILE A 756 -38.01 -21.34 30.05
CA ILE A 756 -38.52 -20.03 29.64
C ILE A 756 -38.10 -18.98 30.67
N VAL A 757 -37.51 -17.91 30.16
CA VAL A 757 -37.12 -16.74 30.96
C VAL A 757 -38.35 -15.88 31.20
N TRP A 758 -38.58 -15.59 32.49
CA TRP A 758 -39.64 -14.69 32.95
C TRP A 758 -39.05 -13.43 33.55
N TRP A 759 -39.56 -12.25 33.21
CA TRP A 759 -39.06 -11.00 33.71
C TRP A 759 -40.14 -9.99 34.09
N HIS A 760 -39.78 -9.11 35.05
CA HIS A 760 -40.66 -8.07 35.55
C HIS A 760 -40.13 -6.70 35.09
N PRO A 761 -40.83 -5.98 34.20
CA PRO A 761 -40.33 -4.73 33.60
C PRO A 761 -39.98 -3.64 34.60
N GLN A 762 -40.79 -3.46 35.67
CA GLN A 762 -40.50 -2.46 36.71
C GLN A 762 -39.19 -2.77 37.45
N TYR A 763 -38.96 -4.02 37.79
CA TYR A 763 -37.75 -4.43 38.46
C TYR A 763 -36.48 -4.24 37.61
N VAL A 764 -36.60 -4.52 36.35
CA VAL A 764 -35.51 -4.26 35.37
C VAL A 764 -35.28 -2.75 35.24
N ALA A 765 -36.34 -1.92 35.24
CA ALA A 765 -36.22 -0.46 35.22
C ALA A 765 -35.51 0.07 36.49
N ASP A 766 -35.89 -0.43 37.67
CA ASP A 766 -35.30 0.01 38.94
C ASP A 766 -33.84 -0.40 39.05
N TRP A 767 -33.50 -1.63 38.63
CA TRP A 767 -32.13 -2.13 38.55
C TRP A 767 -31.30 -1.28 37.58
N TRP A 768 -31.87 -0.93 36.41
CA TRP A 768 -31.24 -0.08 35.44
C TRP A 768 -30.97 1.32 35.99
N ALA A 769 -31.93 1.95 36.61
CA ALA A 769 -31.82 3.26 37.21
C ALA A 769 -30.72 3.30 38.31
N ASP A 770 -30.58 2.23 39.09
CA ASP A 770 -29.54 2.12 40.08
C ASP A 770 -28.14 1.95 39.47
N LYS A 771 -28.01 1.01 38.53
CA LYS A 771 -26.74 0.69 37.88
C LYS A 771 -26.18 1.86 37.04
N TYR A 772 -27.03 2.57 36.37
CA TYR A 772 -26.66 3.64 35.43
C TYR A 772 -27.00 5.05 35.93
N ARG A 773 -27.08 5.23 37.23
CA ARG A 773 -27.43 6.50 37.91
C ARG A 773 -26.57 7.69 37.45
N ASN A 774 -25.29 7.46 37.17
CA ASN A 774 -24.31 8.47 36.77
C ASN A 774 -24.01 8.48 35.27
N SER A 775 -24.77 7.75 34.47
CA SER A 775 -24.57 7.74 33.01
C SER A 775 -25.34 8.87 32.31
N ASP A 776 -25.07 9.02 30.98
CA ASP A 776 -25.75 10.06 30.18
C ASP A 776 -27.28 9.90 30.17
N THR A 777 -27.98 10.99 29.87
CA THR A 777 -29.46 11.08 29.88
C THR A 777 -30.12 10.04 28.97
N ARG A 778 -29.44 9.59 27.90
CA ARG A 778 -29.95 8.61 26.96
C ARG A 778 -29.86 7.19 27.50
N THR A 779 -28.75 6.84 28.11
CA THR A 779 -28.58 5.55 28.80
C THR A 779 -29.56 5.42 29.94
N GLN A 780 -29.81 6.50 30.69
CA GLN A 780 -30.85 6.53 31.72
C GLN A 780 -32.26 6.39 31.12
N ALA A 781 -32.54 7.04 29.98
CA ALA A 781 -33.85 6.96 29.32
C ALA A 781 -34.19 5.55 28.80
N PHE A 782 -33.17 4.75 28.46
CA PHE A 782 -33.36 3.37 28.00
C PHE A 782 -34.01 2.48 29.07
N GLY A 783 -33.64 2.63 30.31
CA GLY A 783 -34.20 1.88 31.41
C GLY A 783 -35.59 2.34 31.90
N LYS A 784 -36.19 3.39 31.30
CA LYS A 784 -37.55 3.83 31.65
C LYS A 784 -38.57 2.75 31.32
N ILE A 785 -39.58 2.61 32.15
CA ILE A 785 -40.61 1.57 32.03
C ILE A 785 -41.28 1.56 30.67
N ASP A 786 -41.56 2.74 30.07
CA ASP A 786 -42.21 2.85 28.76
C ASP A 786 -41.30 2.33 27.63
N THR A 787 -40.00 2.52 27.77
CA THR A 787 -39.01 2.00 26.84
C THR A 787 -38.89 0.47 26.97
N LEU A 788 -38.86 -0.05 28.17
CA LEU A 788 -38.85 -1.49 28.44
C LEU A 788 -40.14 -2.18 27.99
N ILE A 789 -41.30 -1.51 28.07
CA ILE A 789 -42.55 -2.02 27.52
C ILE A 789 -42.50 -2.10 26.01
N ARG A 790 -41.93 -1.11 25.33
CA ARG A 790 -41.69 -1.15 23.87
C ARG A 790 -40.72 -2.27 23.47
N HIS A 791 -39.64 -2.44 24.19
CA HIS A 791 -38.72 -3.57 23.96
C HIS A 791 -39.39 -4.91 24.15
N ARG A 792 -40.23 -5.06 25.17
CA ARG A 792 -41.05 -6.24 25.38
C ARG A 792 -41.96 -6.56 24.18
N GLN A 793 -42.59 -5.54 23.59
CA GLN A 793 -43.39 -5.70 22.37
C GLN A 793 -42.54 -6.10 21.16
N ALA A 794 -41.35 -5.50 21.02
CA ALA A 794 -40.41 -5.84 19.97
C ALA A 794 -39.89 -7.29 20.07
N MET A 795 -39.77 -7.83 21.30
CA MET A 795 -39.47 -9.25 21.53
C MET A 795 -40.65 -10.21 21.31
N GLY A 796 -41.81 -9.72 20.91
CA GLY A 796 -42.99 -10.55 20.78
C GLY A 796 -43.66 -10.92 22.11
N VAL A 797 -43.29 -10.27 23.20
CA VAL A 797 -43.87 -10.52 24.54
C VAL A 797 -45.19 -9.77 24.72
N VAL A 798 -46.28 -10.48 24.70
CA VAL A 798 -47.60 -9.89 24.77
C VAL A 798 -48.21 -9.93 26.17
N LYS A 799 -49.10 -8.98 26.47
CA LYS A 799 -49.70 -8.83 27.79
C LYS A 799 -50.55 -10.05 28.21
N GLU A 800 -51.15 -10.72 27.25
CA GLU A 800 -52.01 -11.91 27.44
C GLU A 800 -51.19 -13.13 27.98
N HIS A 801 -49.92 -13.22 27.71
CA HIS A 801 -49.08 -14.31 28.16
C HIS A 801 -48.46 -14.09 29.54
N ARG A 802 -48.72 -12.94 30.20
CA ARG A 802 -48.23 -12.67 31.56
C ARG A 802 -48.82 -13.62 32.58
N ARG A 803 -48.03 -14.00 33.56
CA ARG A 803 -48.47 -14.79 34.72
C ARG A 803 -48.07 -14.10 36.04
N LYS A 804 -48.88 -14.36 37.07
CA LYS A 804 -48.55 -13.92 38.41
C LYS A 804 -47.66 -14.94 39.12
N PHE A 805 -46.58 -14.45 39.65
CA PHE A 805 -45.66 -15.25 40.50
C PHE A 805 -45.49 -14.59 41.88
N ALA A 806 -45.32 -15.41 42.91
CA ALA A 806 -45.00 -14.92 44.23
C ALA A 806 -43.53 -14.59 44.31
N ILE A 807 -43.18 -13.36 44.70
CA ILE A 807 -41.81 -12.92 44.94
C ILE A 807 -41.58 -12.74 46.46
N ASN A 808 -40.39 -13.04 46.94
CA ASN A 808 -40.00 -12.77 48.32
C ASN A 808 -39.44 -11.35 48.41
N GLU A 809 -40.10 -10.50 49.20
CA GLU A 809 -39.59 -9.18 49.56
C GLU A 809 -38.72 -9.29 50.84
N ALA A 810 -37.83 -8.30 51.04
CA ALA A 810 -36.79 -8.29 52.11
C ALA A 810 -37.31 -8.47 53.54
N ASN A 811 -38.63 -8.56 53.77
CA ASN A 811 -39.31 -8.77 55.07
C ASN A 811 -40.12 -10.05 55.12
N GLU A 812 -39.80 -11.09 54.37
CA GLU A 812 -40.52 -12.36 54.30
C GLU A 812 -41.97 -12.26 53.85
N LYS A 813 -42.40 -11.16 53.29
CA LYS A 813 -43.74 -11.02 52.70
C LYS A 813 -43.72 -11.43 51.25
N TYR A 814 -44.55 -12.38 50.86
CA TYR A 814 -44.76 -12.79 49.50
C TYR A 814 -45.81 -11.90 48.85
N THR A 815 -45.41 -11.15 47.81
CA THR A 815 -46.34 -10.41 46.97
C THR A 815 -46.47 -11.08 45.60
N GLN A 816 -47.66 -11.03 45.00
CA GLN A 816 -47.91 -11.56 43.65
C GLN A 816 -47.72 -10.46 42.65
N GLN A 817 -46.73 -10.62 41.77
CA GLN A 817 -46.46 -9.70 40.69
C GLN A 817 -46.53 -10.36 39.33
N TYR A 818 -46.85 -9.54 38.28
CA TYR A 818 -46.96 -10.02 36.94
C TYR A 818 -45.58 -10.07 36.26
N PHE A 819 -45.19 -11.27 35.85
CA PHE A 819 -44.04 -11.50 34.99
C PHE A 819 -44.46 -11.80 33.57
N TYR A 820 -43.60 -11.51 32.66
CA TYR A 820 -43.80 -11.70 31.24
C TYR A 820 -42.80 -12.74 30.71
N PRO A 821 -43.26 -13.73 29.92
CA PRO A 821 -42.35 -14.71 29.31
C PRO A 821 -41.57 -14.10 28.18
N VAL A 822 -40.31 -14.50 28.05
CA VAL A 822 -39.52 -14.27 26.85
C VAL A 822 -39.75 -15.44 25.90
N PRO A 823 -39.86 -15.20 24.57
CA PRO A 823 -39.93 -16.28 23.58
C PRO A 823 -38.85 -17.35 23.80
N GLU A 824 -39.14 -18.60 23.47
CA GLU A 824 -38.25 -19.76 23.77
C GLU A 824 -36.87 -19.64 23.15
N ASP A 825 -36.77 -19.20 21.91
CA ASP A 825 -35.54 -18.96 21.18
C ASP A 825 -34.68 -17.90 21.89
N LEU A 826 -35.26 -16.78 22.31
CA LEU A 826 -34.55 -15.74 23.08
C LEU A 826 -34.24 -16.17 24.51
N SER A 827 -35.08 -16.99 25.14
CA SER A 827 -34.83 -17.56 26.47
C SER A 827 -33.55 -18.42 26.45
N ARG A 828 -33.35 -19.27 25.43
CA ARG A 828 -32.12 -20.04 25.23
C ARG A 828 -30.88 -19.17 25.15
N ILE A 829 -30.96 -18.04 24.43
CA ILE A 829 -29.85 -17.08 24.32
C ILE A 829 -29.52 -16.47 25.68
N ILE A 830 -30.53 -16.02 26.44
CA ILE A 830 -30.36 -15.44 27.80
C ILE A 830 -29.69 -16.44 28.74
N ILE A 831 -30.16 -17.68 28.73
CA ILE A 831 -29.63 -18.75 29.59
C ILE A 831 -28.15 -19.01 29.26
N LYS A 832 -27.83 -19.17 27.93
CA LYS A 832 -26.48 -19.37 27.48
C LYS A 832 -25.56 -18.22 27.88
N LYS A 833 -25.93 -16.97 27.63
CA LYS A 833 -25.15 -15.77 27.97
C LYS A 833 -24.98 -15.60 29.50
N ALA A 834 -25.92 -16.00 30.29
CA ALA A 834 -25.80 -15.96 31.73
C ALA A 834 -24.85 -17.05 32.32
N GLN A 835 -24.63 -18.14 31.57
CA GLN A 835 -23.70 -19.21 31.90
C GLN A 835 -22.26 -18.92 31.45
N GLU A 836 -22.11 -18.21 30.34
CA GLU A 836 -20.79 -17.87 29.73
C GLU A 836 -20.02 -16.77 30.46
N GLY A 837 -20.66 -15.92 31.25
CA GLY A 837 -20.03 -14.80 31.98
C GLY A 837 -20.06 -15.02 33.48
#